data_2227b265c9a759243fe8d3ec9469c82d
#
_entry.id   2227b265c9a759243fe8d3ec9469c82d
#
_cell.length_a   1.000
_cell.length_b   1.000
_cell.length_c   1.000
_cell.angle_alpha   90.00
_cell.angle_beta   90.00
_cell.angle_gamma   90.00
#
_symmetry.space_group_name_H-M   'P 1'
#
loop_
_entity.id
_entity.type
_entity.pdbx_description
1 polymer ?
#
loop_
_entity_poly.entity_id
_entity_poly.type
_entity_poly.pdbx_seq_one_letter_code
_entity_poly.pdbx_strand_id
1 'polypeptide(L)'
;MNRVVIGILAHVDSGKTTLSEGMLYSAGEIRKIGRVDHGDAFLDSHEIERDKGITIFSKQAVMRFRDTAFTLLDTPGHVDFSTEMERTLSVLDYAILVISGTDGIQNHTETLWRLLERYNVPTFIFVNKMDLNADRNAVLDELHTRFSDGCIDFTQNHENEDFRESLAMCDEAIMNTFLADGTVKNQDIRNAVVQRKIFPCYFGSALKMEGVSEFLEGLELYTRQIIYDDKFGAKVFKIAEDEQGTRLTYMKITGGTLKVKTLLKGNKKNEWSEKVNQIRIYSGAKFQAVDEAFPGTVCAVTGLTQTYSGEGIGCEPDSKNAVLEPVLTYRMELTDGIDVHTALTELRHLEDEDPQLHIIWNEQLQEIHVQVMGEVQLEVLKRIIKERFGIDIEFSHGGIAYRETIAAPVEGVGHYEPLRHYAEVHLLMEPTEKGSGMQFAVNCSEDSLDRNWQRLILTHLKEKAHIGVLTGSPITDMKITLIAGRAHQKHTEGGDFRQATYRAVRQGLKMAESVLLEPWYEFHLEIPTENVGRAMTDIQQMGGTFSQPETIGDMTRISGSAPVATMRDYQMDVTGYTHGKGRLNCILSGYEPCHNTEEVIAEIGYDSETDIENPADSVFCSHGAGFVVKWDKVYDHMHIDGIKLDQDDDEEENVYQRANDYINMVADDNELTQIFERTYGPVRRKVASYTVKKSATEQKKHQKSKPVKLGDEYLLVDGYNIIFAWDELKALAKDNLNMARDRLIDILCNYQGFKQCNLILVFDAYKVKGNVGSAEKIHNINVVYTKEAETADMYIEKITHEIGKKHRVRVATSDNLEQIIILGNGATRLSANELLQEVKLAEKTIMDIINSN
;
A
#
# COMPACT_ATOMS: atom_id res chain seq x y z
N MET A 1 16.23 31.65 -7.59
CA MET A 1 16.85 30.43 -8.12
C MET A 1 15.94 29.28 -7.77
N ASN A 2 15.40 28.59 -8.77
CA ASN A 2 14.56 27.41 -8.57
C ASN A 2 15.41 26.24 -8.03
N ARG A 3 14.89 25.46 -7.07
CA ARG A 3 15.53 24.24 -6.54
C ARG A 3 14.66 23.05 -6.82
N VAL A 4 15.24 22.03 -7.45
CA VAL A 4 14.52 20.82 -7.87
C VAL A 4 15.34 19.60 -7.47
N VAL A 5 14.73 18.65 -6.80
CA VAL A 5 15.36 17.38 -6.41
C VAL A 5 14.94 16.31 -7.41
N ILE A 6 15.93 15.73 -8.09
CA ILE A 6 15.71 14.73 -9.14
C ILE A 6 16.40 13.42 -8.76
N GLY A 7 15.67 12.31 -8.76
CA GLY A 7 16.24 10.97 -8.63
C GLY A 7 16.55 10.36 -9.98
N ILE A 8 17.69 9.71 -10.11
CA ILE A 8 18.02 8.88 -11.28
C ILE A 8 17.84 7.42 -10.91
N LEU A 9 16.95 6.75 -11.64
CA LEU A 9 16.57 5.36 -11.46
C LEU A 9 16.83 4.58 -12.74
N ALA A 10 17.31 3.35 -12.60
CA ALA A 10 17.57 2.47 -13.74
C ALA A 10 17.70 1.02 -13.29
N HIS A 11 17.48 0.09 -14.20
CA HIS A 11 17.99 -1.26 -14.05
C HIS A 11 19.53 -1.27 -14.14
N VAL A 12 20.16 -2.30 -13.58
CA VAL A 12 21.62 -2.50 -13.66
C VAL A 12 22.08 -2.40 -15.12
N ASP A 13 23.24 -1.84 -15.34
CA ASP A 13 23.88 -1.67 -16.65
C ASP A 13 23.15 -0.79 -17.67
N SER A 14 22.03 -0.14 -17.33
CA SER A 14 21.37 0.81 -18.24
C SER A 14 22.16 2.11 -18.47
N GLY A 15 23.26 2.32 -17.73
CA GLY A 15 24.15 3.48 -17.87
C GLY A 15 23.72 4.70 -17.03
N LYS A 16 23.08 4.46 -15.89
CA LYS A 16 22.64 5.46 -14.92
C LYS A 16 23.78 6.41 -14.50
N THR A 17 24.86 5.85 -13.94
CA THR A 17 26.02 6.62 -13.48
C THR A 17 26.70 7.37 -14.63
N THR A 18 26.75 6.76 -15.84
CA THR A 18 27.31 7.42 -17.04
C THR A 18 26.46 8.64 -17.43
N LEU A 19 25.13 8.55 -17.35
CA LEU A 19 24.23 9.69 -17.61
C LEU A 19 24.43 10.80 -16.55
N SER A 20 24.51 10.42 -15.25
CA SER A 20 24.78 11.35 -14.16
C SER A 20 26.08 12.13 -14.38
N GLU A 21 27.16 11.43 -14.73
CA GLU A 21 28.44 12.04 -15.05
C GLU A 21 28.34 13.00 -16.26
N GLY A 22 27.65 12.57 -17.34
CA GLY A 22 27.39 13.37 -18.52
C GLY A 22 26.65 14.66 -18.23
N MET A 23 25.63 14.59 -17.38
CA MET A 23 24.83 15.75 -16.93
C MET A 23 25.66 16.71 -16.10
N LEU A 24 26.44 16.21 -15.13
CA LEU A 24 27.36 17.03 -14.30
C LEU A 24 28.45 17.71 -15.14
N TYR A 25 28.97 17.02 -16.14
CA TYR A 25 29.95 17.59 -17.08
C TYR A 25 29.31 18.67 -17.95
N SER A 26 28.15 18.43 -18.53
CA SER A 26 27.44 19.42 -19.36
C SER A 26 27.02 20.66 -18.55
N ALA A 27 26.74 20.51 -17.26
CA ALA A 27 26.50 21.62 -16.36
C ALA A 27 27.78 22.36 -15.90
N GLY A 28 28.96 21.81 -16.18
CA GLY A 28 30.24 22.40 -15.81
C GLY A 28 30.68 22.18 -14.36
N GLU A 29 29.97 21.29 -13.61
CA GLU A 29 30.32 20.99 -12.21
C GLU A 29 31.54 20.07 -12.08
N ILE A 30 31.79 19.23 -13.08
CA ILE A 30 32.98 18.38 -13.17
C ILE A 30 33.78 18.71 -14.43
N ARG A 31 35.10 18.60 -14.33
CA ARG A 31 36.02 18.96 -15.44
C ARG A 31 36.33 17.81 -16.41
N LYS A 32 36.09 16.56 -15.97
CA LYS A 32 36.32 15.33 -16.71
C LYS A 32 35.21 14.38 -16.39
N ILE A 33 34.71 13.69 -17.39
CA ILE A 33 33.71 12.61 -17.21
C ILE A 33 34.46 11.41 -16.63
N GLY A 34 33.98 10.93 -15.46
CA GLY A 34 34.45 9.68 -14.89
C GLY A 34 33.80 8.48 -15.60
N ARG A 35 34.45 7.32 -15.51
CA ARG A 35 33.96 6.06 -16.07
C ARG A 35 33.85 5.01 -14.98
N VAL A 36 32.73 4.33 -14.94
CA VAL A 36 32.48 3.22 -14.00
C VAL A 36 33.54 2.12 -14.21
N ASP A 37 33.83 1.75 -15.48
CA ASP A 37 34.80 0.72 -15.85
C ASP A 37 36.22 1.02 -15.36
N HIS A 38 36.56 2.31 -15.15
CA HIS A 38 37.86 2.75 -14.68
C HIS A 38 37.90 3.07 -13.19
N GLY A 39 36.74 3.00 -12.49
CA GLY A 39 36.61 3.33 -11.08
C GLY A 39 36.87 4.79 -10.73
N ASP A 40 36.79 5.72 -11.72
CA ASP A 40 37.05 7.16 -11.55
C ASP A 40 35.76 8.02 -11.64
N ALA A 41 34.57 7.41 -11.57
CA ALA A 41 33.29 8.13 -11.54
C ALA A 41 33.17 9.00 -10.28
N PHE A 42 32.68 10.24 -10.44
CA PHE A 42 32.54 11.23 -9.38
C PHE A 42 31.57 10.78 -8.28
N LEU A 43 30.53 10.08 -8.66
CA LEU A 43 29.51 9.58 -7.74
C LEU A 43 29.89 8.26 -7.07
N ASP A 44 30.64 7.36 -7.73
CA ASP A 44 31.04 6.07 -7.15
C ASP A 44 32.25 6.24 -6.23
N SER A 45 32.04 6.83 -5.06
CA SER A 45 33.10 7.17 -4.11
C SER A 45 33.49 6.01 -3.17
N HIS A 46 32.60 5.03 -2.94
CA HIS A 46 32.87 3.90 -2.03
C HIS A 46 33.65 2.78 -2.72
N GLU A 47 34.61 2.18 -2.01
CA GLU A 47 35.49 1.14 -2.57
C GLU A 47 34.70 -0.08 -3.02
N ILE A 48 33.71 -0.52 -2.25
CA ILE A 48 32.83 -1.66 -2.57
C ILE A 48 32.08 -1.46 -3.90
N GLU A 49 31.61 -0.23 -4.17
CA GLU A 49 30.91 0.09 -5.42
C GLU A 49 31.84 0.05 -6.63
N ARG A 50 33.08 0.52 -6.45
CA ARG A 50 34.11 0.47 -7.51
C ARG A 50 34.52 -0.96 -7.84
N ASP A 51 34.66 -1.81 -6.81
CA ASP A 51 35.03 -3.20 -6.98
C ASP A 51 33.96 -4.01 -7.69
N LYS A 52 32.69 -3.74 -7.35
CA LYS A 52 31.53 -4.45 -7.91
C LYS A 52 30.97 -3.81 -9.19
N GLY A 53 31.31 -2.55 -9.47
CA GLY A 53 30.77 -1.80 -10.62
C GLY A 53 29.29 -1.46 -10.51
N ILE A 54 28.70 -1.51 -9.29
CA ILE A 54 27.29 -1.22 -9.05
C ILE A 54 27.13 -0.13 -7.99
N THR A 55 26.12 0.72 -8.12
CA THR A 55 25.73 1.69 -7.09
C THR A 55 24.97 0.98 -5.99
N ILE A 56 25.43 1.12 -4.75
CA ILE A 56 24.85 0.50 -3.56
C ILE A 56 24.12 1.52 -2.70
N PHE A 57 24.72 2.69 -2.51
CA PHE A 57 24.23 3.76 -1.65
C PHE A 57 23.71 4.94 -2.48
N SER A 58 22.58 5.51 -2.05
CA SER A 58 22.07 6.75 -2.65
C SER A 58 23.04 7.89 -2.37
N LYS A 59 23.43 8.59 -3.43
CA LYS A 59 24.39 9.71 -3.38
C LYS A 59 23.79 10.97 -3.96
N GLN A 60 24.32 12.10 -3.49
CA GLN A 60 23.86 13.42 -3.89
C GLN A 60 24.96 14.14 -4.70
N ALA A 61 24.52 14.78 -5.79
CA ALA A 61 25.32 15.81 -6.47
C ALA A 61 24.45 17.06 -6.71
N VAL A 62 25.05 18.22 -6.58
CA VAL A 62 24.38 19.49 -6.88
C VAL A 62 24.91 20.01 -8.20
N MET A 63 24.01 20.29 -9.15
CA MET A 63 24.36 20.91 -10.42
C MET A 63 23.54 22.17 -10.65
N ARG A 64 24.15 23.18 -11.22
CA ARG A 64 23.50 24.45 -11.61
C ARG A 64 23.43 24.53 -13.12
N PHE A 65 22.22 24.60 -13.62
CA PHE A 65 22.00 24.77 -15.04
C PHE A 65 21.03 25.93 -15.27
N ARG A 66 21.51 27.00 -15.93
CA ARG A 66 20.80 28.28 -16.09
C ARG A 66 20.27 28.82 -14.74
N ASP A 67 18.95 29.02 -14.60
CA ASP A 67 18.32 29.58 -13.41
C ASP A 67 17.89 28.53 -12.38
N THR A 68 18.14 27.26 -12.63
CA THR A 68 17.72 26.14 -11.78
C THR A 68 18.92 25.44 -11.13
N ALA A 69 18.82 25.19 -9.83
CA ALA A 69 19.73 24.32 -9.09
C ALA A 69 19.06 22.94 -8.95
N PHE A 70 19.61 21.96 -9.63
CA PHE A 70 19.19 20.57 -9.52
C PHE A 70 20.00 19.86 -8.45
N THR A 71 19.32 19.19 -7.52
CA THR A 71 19.95 18.21 -6.64
C THR A 71 19.69 16.83 -7.22
N LEU A 72 20.72 16.23 -7.74
CA LEU A 72 20.67 14.89 -8.31
C LEU A 72 20.88 13.88 -7.21
N LEU A 73 19.95 12.93 -7.05
CA LEU A 73 20.06 11.78 -6.17
C LEU A 73 20.26 10.53 -7.03
N ASP A 74 21.47 10.02 -7.02
CA ASP A 74 21.83 8.77 -7.69
C ASP A 74 21.41 7.60 -6.80
N THR A 75 20.53 6.72 -7.29
CA THR A 75 19.96 5.62 -6.51
C THR A 75 20.53 4.27 -6.93
N PRO A 76 20.55 3.25 -6.06
CA PRO A 76 20.93 1.90 -6.45
C PRO A 76 20.10 1.37 -7.62
N GLY A 77 20.78 0.67 -8.54
CA GLY A 77 20.13 0.04 -9.70
C GLY A 77 19.89 -1.47 -9.53
N HIS A 78 20.48 -2.08 -8.50
CA HIS A 78 20.36 -3.51 -8.23
C HIS A 78 19.15 -3.80 -7.35
N VAL A 79 18.45 -4.90 -7.63
CA VAL A 79 17.22 -5.29 -6.92
C VAL A 79 17.44 -5.46 -5.42
N ASP A 80 18.58 -5.99 -5.00
CA ASP A 80 18.93 -6.20 -3.58
C ASP A 80 19.00 -4.90 -2.76
N PHE A 81 19.16 -3.76 -3.41
CA PHE A 81 19.21 -2.43 -2.78
C PHE A 81 17.99 -1.56 -3.09
N SER A 82 16.92 -2.18 -3.54
CA SER A 82 15.67 -1.46 -3.92
C SER A 82 15.03 -0.76 -2.72
N THR A 83 15.25 -1.22 -1.50
CA THR A 83 14.78 -0.59 -0.28
C THR A 83 15.40 0.80 -0.04
N GLU A 84 16.71 0.95 -0.29
CA GLU A 84 17.41 2.24 -0.24
C GLU A 84 16.89 3.20 -1.31
N MET A 85 16.63 2.68 -2.51
CA MET A 85 16.04 3.45 -3.60
C MET A 85 14.61 3.91 -3.24
N GLU A 86 13.75 3.03 -2.70
CA GLU A 86 12.37 3.39 -2.35
C GLU A 86 12.31 4.51 -1.31
N ARG A 87 13.18 4.49 -0.28
CA ARG A 87 13.27 5.58 0.70
C ARG A 87 13.55 6.94 0.05
N THR A 88 14.39 6.94 -1.00
CA THR A 88 14.74 8.16 -1.74
C THR A 88 13.55 8.74 -2.51
N LEU A 89 12.61 7.90 -2.99
CA LEU A 89 11.43 8.38 -3.75
C LEU A 89 10.58 9.38 -2.97
N SER A 90 10.53 9.27 -1.66
CA SER A 90 9.70 10.14 -0.79
C SER A 90 10.10 11.63 -0.82
N VAL A 91 11.31 11.94 -1.27
CA VAL A 91 11.87 13.30 -1.30
C VAL A 91 12.10 13.84 -2.71
N LEU A 92 11.80 13.07 -3.75
CA LEU A 92 11.96 13.51 -5.14
C LEU A 92 10.86 14.50 -5.55
N ASP A 93 11.24 15.47 -6.35
CA ASP A 93 10.30 16.33 -7.08
C ASP A 93 10.03 15.76 -8.47
N TYR A 94 11.04 15.16 -9.08
CA TYR A 94 11.01 14.49 -10.38
C TYR A 94 11.94 13.28 -10.37
N ALA A 95 11.70 12.38 -11.29
CA ALA A 95 12.57 11.23 -11.55
C ALA A 95 13.05 11.20 -12.99
N ILE A 96 14.22 10.67 -13.20
CA ILE A 96 14.78 10.28 -14.50
C ILE A 96 14.84 8.76 -14.51
N LEU A 97 14.04 8.14 -15.35
CA LEU A 97 14.08 6.69 -15.57
C LEU A 97 14.97 6.41 -16.78
N VAL A 98 16.10 5.75 -16.55
CA VAL A 98 17.06 5.42 -17.62
C VAL A 98 16.80 3.99 -18.09
N ILE A 99 16.60 3.84 -19.39
CA ILE A 99 16.30 2.56 -20.05
C ILE A 99 17.39 2.29 -21.07
N SER A 100 17.87 1.04 -21.17
CA SER A 100 18.80 0.63 -22.23
C SER A 100 18.03 0.42 -23.53
N GLY A 101 18.38 1.12 -24.60
CA GLY A 101 17.75 0.97 -25.91
C GLY A 101 18.00 -0.40 -26.54
N THR A 102 19.07 -1.12 -26.16
CA THR A 102 19.36 -2.49 -26.63
C THR A 102 18.61 -3.57 -25.87
N ASP A 103 18.37 -3.35 -24.56
CA ASP A 103 17.79 -4.38 -23.68
C ASP A 103 16.28 -4.15 -23.46
N GLY A 104 15.74 -2.98 -23.86
CA GLY A 104 14.34 -2.61 -23.69
C GLY A 104 13.94 -2.44 -22.22
N ILE A 105 12.64 -2.57 -21.94
CA ILE A 105 12.07 -2.49 -20.61
C ILE A 105 12.32 -3.81 -19.87
N GLN A 106 13.13 -3.74 -18.83
CA GLN A 106 13.41 -4.84 -17.92
C GLN A 106 12.37 -4.88 -16.79
N ASN A 107 12.17 -6.04 -16.15
CA ASN A 107 11.17 -6.18 -15.08
C ASN A 107 11.44 -5.27 -13.87
N HIS A 108 12.71 -5.07 -13.51
CA HIS A 108 13.04 -4.10 -12.48
C HIS A 108 12.63 -2.67 -12.88
N THR A 109 12.71 -2.33 -14.17
CA THR A 109 12.21 -1.04 -14.69
C THR A 109 10.70 -0.91 -14.52
N GLU A 110 9.93 -1.99 -14.65
CA GLU A 110 8.49 -1.99 -14.34
C GLU A 110 8.22 -1.79 -12.85
N THR A 111 8.99 -2.44 -11.98
CA THR A 111 8.90 -2.21 -10.54
C THR A 111 9.16 -0.74 -10.20
N LEU A 112 10.21 -0.15 -10.79
CA LEU A 112 10.51 1.28 -10.63
C LEU A 112 9.35 2.16 -11.11
N TRP A 113 8.73 1.81 -12.26
CA TRP A 113 7.59 2.54 -12.79
C TRP A 113 6.38 2.50 -11.86
N ARG A 114 6.01 1.33 -11.33
CA ARG A 114 4.92 1.15 -10.36
C ARG A 114 5.18 1.93 -9.06
N LEU A 115 6.43 1.94 -8.57
CA LEU A 115 6.81 2.73 -7.41
C LEU A 115 6.71 4.23 -7.68
N LEU A 116 7.20 4.71 -8.83
CA LEU A 116 7.06 6.11 -9.24
C LEU A 116 5.60 6.55 -9.36
N GLU A 117 4.71 5.66 -9.80
CA GLU A 117 3.27 5.89 -9.82
C GLU A 117 2.70 5.98 -8.41
N ARG A 118 3.02 5.03 -7.53
CA ARG A 118 2.56 4.99 -6.13
C ARG A 118 2.95 6.23 -5.33
N TYR A 119 4.18 6.72 -5.54
CA TYR A 119 4.70 7.94 -4.91
C TYR A 119 4.31 9.20 -5.67
N ASN A 120 3.59 9.07 -6.79
CA ASN A 120 3.14 10.16 -7.65
C ASN A 120 4.29 11.08 -8.09
N VAL A 121 5.45 10.50 -8.44
CA VAL A 121 6.65 11.25 -8.87
C VAL A 121 6.59 11.50 -10.38
N PRO A 122 6.58 12.78 -10.84
CA PRO A 122 6.68 13.11 -12.26
C PRO A 122 7.98 12.56 -12.85
N THR A 123 7.91 11.93 -14.03
CA THR A 123 9.01 11.13 -14.58
C THR A 123 9.39 11.57 -15.98
N PHE A 124 10.69 11.76 -16.20
CA PHE A 124 11.34 11.87 -17.50
C PHE A 124 11.98 10.52 -17.84
N ILE A 125 11.99 10.15 -19.10
CA ILE A 125 12.60 8.91 -19.56
C ILE A 125 13.81 9.24 -20.44
N PHE A 126 14.95 8.62 -20.17
CA PHE A 126 16.13 8.69 -21.03
C PHE A 126 16.48 7.30 -21.57
N VAL A 127 16.25 7.08 -22.87
CA VAL A 127 16.62 5.84 -23.54
C VAL A 127 18.08 5.96 -23.98
N ASN A 128 18.93 5.23 -23.28
CA ASN A 128 20.38 5.25 -23.41
C ASN A 128 20.90 4.16 -24.36
N LYS A 129 22.18 4.21 -24.73
CA LYS A 129 22.88 3.24 -25.61
C LYS A 129 22.32 3.19 -27.05
N MET A 130 21.73 4.27 -27.54
CA MET A 130 21.20 4.32 -28.93
C MET A 130 22.28 4.18 -29.99
N ASP A 131 23.55 4.37 -29.62
CA ASP A 131 24.73 4.16 -30.47
C ASP A 131 25.01 2.68 -30.80
N LEU A 132 24.34 1.74 -30.14
CA LEU A 132 24.46 0.29 -30.35
C LEU A 132 23.40 -0.27 -31.30
N ASN A 133 22.91 0.55 -32.25
CA ASN A 133 21.89 0.20 -33.27
C ASN A 133 20.53 -0.23 -32.68
N ALA A 134 20.13 0.37 -31.56
CA ALA A 134 18.80 0.18 -31.00
C ALA A 134 17.73 0.80 -31.91
N ASP A 135 16.57 0.10 -32.06
CA ASP A 135 15.43 0.61 -32.81
C ASP A 135 14.58 1.53 -31.93
N ARG A 136 14.61 2.84 -32.25
CA ARG A 136 13.88 3.87 -31.52
C ARG A 136 12.37 3.66 -31.50
N ASN A 137 11.79 3.25 -32.64
CA ASN A 137 10.35 3.06 -32.75
C ASN A 137 9.91 1.83 -31.95
N ALA A 138 10.66 0.74 -32.03
CA ALA A 138 10.37 -0.46 -31.25
C ALA A 138 10.37 -0.18 -29.73
N VAL A 139 11.34 0.61 -29.24
CA VAL A 139 11.41 1.00 -27.82
C VAL A 139 10.24 1.92 -27.47
N LEU A 140 9.84 2.83 -28.32
CA LEU A 140 8.69 3.72 -28.08
C LEU A 140 7.36 2.94 -28.02
N ASP A 141 7.18 2.00 -28.92
CA ASP A 141 6.01 1.10 -28.94
C ASP A 141 5.96 0.22 -27.67
N GLU A 142 7.13 -0.25 -27.18
CA GLU A 142 7.23 -0.97 -25.92
C GLU A 142 6.87 -0.08 -24.72
N LEU A 143 7.34 1.19 -24.71
CA LEU A 143 6.97 2.17 -23.68
C LEU A 143 5.45 2.45 -23.66
N HIS A 144 4.82 2.57 -24.81
CA HIS A 144 3.37 2.75 -24.89
C HIS A 144 2.62 1.51 -24.36
N THR A 145 3.06 0.33 -24.75
CA THR A 145 2.38 -0.92 -24.37
C THR A 145 2.51 -1.23 -22.88
N ARG A 146 3.70 -1.01 -22.29
CA ARG A 146 4.01 -1.46 -20.91
C ARG A 146 3.85 -0.34 -19.87
N PHE A 147 3.95 0.93 -20.26
CA PHE A 147 3.89 2.05 -19.31
C PHE A 147 2.67 2.96 -19.56
N SER A 148 2.68 3.74 -20.63
CA SER A 148 1.60 4.69 -20.90
C SER A 148 1.70 5.26 -22.31
N ASP A 149 0.56 5.50 -22.95
CA ASP A 149 0.47 6.27 -24.19
C ASP A 149 0.98 7.72 -24.06
N GLY A 150 1.14 8.20 -22.82
CA GLY A 150 1.73 9.51 -22.52
C GLY A 150 3.27 9.56 -22.65
N CYS A 151 3.95 8.46 -22.98
CA CYS A 151 5.38 8.43 -23.29
C CYS A 151 5.62 9.03 -24.66
N ILE A 152 6.05 10.30 -24.73
CA ILE A 152 6.19 11.06 -25.98
C ILE A 152 7.66 11.37 -26.22
N ASP A 153 8.09 11.24 -27.49
CA ASP A 153 9.45 11.52 -27.92
C ASP A 153 9.73 13.01 -28.09
N PHE A 154 10.46 13.58 -27.15
CA PHE A 154 10.85 15.01 -27.11
C PHE A 154 12.14 15.34 -27.84
N THR A 155 12.80 14.37 -28.47
CA THR A 155 13.95 14.63 -29.34
C THR A 155 13.55 15.03 -30.77
N GLN A 156 12.25 14.97 -31.08
CA GLN A 156 11.70 15.44 -32.36
C GLN A 156 11.62 16.97 -32.42
N ASN A 157 11.49 17.50 -33.65
CA ASN A 157 11.28 18.93 -33.82
C ASN A 157 9.90 19.33 -33.23
N HIS A 158 9.89 20.21 -32.26
CA HIS A 158 8.69 20.70 -31.56
C HIS A 158 7.74 21.51 -32.46
N GLU A 159 8.17 21.88 -33.66
CA GLU A 159 7.34 22.51 -34.68
C GLU A 159 6.53 21.48 -35.52
N ASN A 160 6.83 20.18 -35.38
CA ASN A 160 6.11 19.11 -36.08
C ASN A 160 4.66 19.02 -35.57
N GLU A 161 3.72 18.91 -36.50
CA GLU A 161 2.27 18.78 -36.20
C GLU A 161 1.97 17.49 -35.47
N ASP A 162 2.57 16.37 -35.91
CA ASP A 162 2.40 15.04 -35.27
C ASP A 162 2.82 15.04 -33.79
N PHE A 163 3.89 15.77 -33.46
CA PHE A 163 4.35 15.94 -32.07
C PHE A 163 3.31 16.72 -31.23
N ARG A 164 2.74 17.80 -31.78
CA ARG A 164 1.72 18.58 -31.08
C ARG A 164 0.42 17.82 -30.91
N GLU A 165 0.02 17.03 -31.90
CA GLU A 165 -1.15 16.14 -31.83
C GLU A 165 -0.96 15.09 -30.74
N SER A 166 0.19 14.43 -30.68
CA SER A 166 0.51 13.45 -29.63
C SER A 166 0.41 14.06 -28.24
N LEU A 167 0.91 15.30 -28.04
CA LEU A 167 0.75 16.02 -26.78
C LEU A 167 -0.71 16.36 -26.46
N ALA A 168 -1.47 16.79 -27.49
CA ALA A 168 -2.88 17.15 -27.34
C ALA A 168 -3.76 15.95 -26.95
N MET A 169 -3.42 14.76 -27.44
CA MET A 169 -4.11 13.51 -27.09
C MET A 169 -4.00 13.13 -25.60
N CYS A 170 -2.95 13.60 -24.90
CA CYS A 170 -2.70 13.23 -23.52
C CYS A 170 -3.42 14.09 -22.47
N ASP A 171 -3.82 15.33 -22.83
CA ASP A 171 -4.42 16.26 -21.87
C ASP A 171 -5.45 17.19 -22.50
N GLU A 172 -6.65 17.30 -21.88
CA GLU A 172 -7.75 18.16 -22.38
C GLU A 172 -7.38 19.64 -22.47
N ALA A 173 -6.55 20.16 -21.56
CA ALA A 173 -6.16 21.58 -21.59
C ALA A 173 -5.22 21.85 -22.78
N ILE A 174 -4.32 20.91 -23.09
CA ILE A 174 -3.44 20.96 -24.26
C ILE A 174 -4.29 20.81 -25.52
N MET A 175 -5.23 19.87 -25.56
CA MET A 175 -6.14 19.66 -26.68
C MET A 175 -6.93 20.94 -27.01
N ASN A 176 -7.52 21.58 -25.99
CA ASN A 176 -8.29 22.81 -26.18
C ASN A 176 -7.43 23.96 -26.73
N THR A 177 -6.18 24.09 -26.25
CA THR A 177 -5.25 25.13 -26.74
C THR A 177 -4.81 24.83 -28.18
N PHE A 178 -4.52 23.56 -28.49
CA PHE A 178 -4.12 23.11 -29.82
C PHE A 178 -5.26 23.33 -30.86
N LEU A 179 -6.50 22.99 -30.51
CA LEU A 179 -7.67 23.20 -31.40
C LEU A 179 -7.98 24.70 -31.62
N ALA A 180 -7.70 25.56 -30.61
CA ALA A 180 -7.98 26.97 -30.73
C ALA A 180 -6.90 27.74 -31.51
N ASP A 181 -5.63 27.49 -31.24
CA ASP A 181 -4.50 28.29 -31.72
C ASP A 181 -3.48 27.52 -32.57
N GLY A 182 -3.63 26.20 -32.74
CA GLY A 182 -2.66 25.29 -33.42
C GLY A 182 -1.33 25.21 -32.67
N THR A 183 -1.26 25.65 -31.43
CA THR A 183 -0.02 25.72 -30.62
C THR A 183 -0.16 25.00 -29.29
N VAL A 184 0.96 24.54 -28.76
CA VAL A 184 1.04 23.96 -27.41
C VAL A 184 1.95 24.82 -26.55
N LYS A 185 1.49 25.21 -25.37
CA LYS A 185 2.26 26.08 -24.47
C LYS A 185 3.12 25.22 -23.52
N ASN A 186 4.38 25.61 -23.31
CA ASN A 186 5.28 24.94 -22.36
C ASN A 186 4.70 24.84 -20.94
N GLN A 187 3.85 25.81 -20.52
CA GLN A 187 3.21 25.76 -19.21
C GLN A 187 2.20 24.61 -19.09
N ASP A 188 1.48 24.31 -20.17
CA ASP A 188 0.51 23.22 -20.20
C ASP A 188 1.23 21.86 -20.20
N ILE A 189 2.34 21.74 -20.94
CA ILE A 189 3.22 20.57 -20.89
C ILE A 189 3.76 20.36 -19.46
N ARG A 190 4.28 21.42 -18.80
CA ARG A 190 4.75 21.33 -17.40
C ARG A 190 3.66 20.79 -16.47
N ASN A 191 2.43 21.28 -16.62
CA ASN A 191 1.31 20.86 -15.80
C ASN A 191 0.97 19.38 -16.05
N ALA A 192 0.95 18.94 -17.30
CA ALA A 192 0.68 17.57 -17.69
C ALA A 192 1.79 16.60 -17.21
N VAL A 193 3.05 16.99 -17.24
CA VAL A 193 4.18 16.23 -16.68
C VAL A 193 4.02 16.07 -15.16
N VAL A 194 3.70 17.16 -14.44
CA VAL A 194 3.44 17.11 -12.98
C VAL A 194 2.27 16.20 -12.63
N GLN A 195 1.24 16.16 -13.48
CA GLN A 195 0.06 15.29 -13.31
C GLN A 195 0.29 13.84 -13.79
N ARG A 196 1.50 13.51 -14.24
CA ARG A 196 1.86 12.19 -14.80
C ARG A 196 0.97 11.77 -15.99
N LYS A 197 0.56 12.72 -16.81
CA LYS A 197 -0.16 12.47 -18.07
C LYS A 197 0.79 12.43 -19.28
N ILE A 198 1.92 13.15 -19.20
CA ILE A 198 2.97 13.18 -20.22
C ILE A 198 4.28 12.78 -19.56
N PHE A 199 5.01 11.90 -20.21
CA PHE A 199 6.33 11.43 -19.83
C PHE A 199 7.31 11.74 -20.97
N PRO A 200 8.09 12.84 -20.85
CA PRO A 200 9.03 13.22 -21.89
C PRO A 200 10.11 12.17 -22.07
N CYS A 201 10.21 11.57 -23.27
CA CYS A 201 11.19 10.57 -23.63
C CYS A 201 12.31 11.23 -24.48
N TYR A 202 13.55 10.98 -24.10
CA TYR A 202 14.75 11.42 -24.80
C TYR A 202 15.59 10.21 -25.19
N PHE A 203 16.14 10.24 -26.38
CA PHE A 203 16.95 9.16 -26.94
C PHE A 203 18.37 9.62 -27.17
N GLY A 204 19.36 8.86 -26.69
CA GLY A 204 20.74 9.27 -26.78
C GLY A 204 21.76 8.20 -26.40
N SER A 205 23.03 8.62 -26.28
CA SER A 205 24.13 7.83 -25.75
C SER A 205 24.88 8.67 -24.72
N ALA A 206 24.69 8.33 -23.44
CA ALA A 206 25.37 8.99 -22.34
C ALA A 206 26.91 8.88 -22.48
N LEU A 207 27.39 7.71 -22.94
CA LEU A 207 28.83 7.47 -23.14
C LEU A 207 29.44 8.37 -24.22
N LYS A 208 28.70 8.68 -25.29
CA LYS A 208 29.12 9.57 -26.38
C LYS A 208 28.67 11.02 -26.21
N MET A 209 27.95 11.32 -25.12
CA MET A 209 27.35 12.63 -24.83
C MET A 209 26.30 13.07 -25.87
N GLU A 210 25.75 12.13 -26.62
CA GLU A 210 24.66 12.37 -27.57
C GLU A 210 23.31 12.49 -26.87
N GLY A 211 22.54 13.57 -27.10
CA GLY A 211 21.23 13.81 -26.52
C GLY A 211 21.26 14.30 -25.05
N VAL A 212 22.44 14.36 -24.39
CA VAL A 212 22.53 14.73 -22.96
C VAL A 212 22.26 16.22 -22.74
N SER A 213 22.77 17.09 -23.63
CA SER A 213 22.53 18.54 -23.53
C SER A 213 21.07 18.90 -23.79
N GLU A 214 20.48 18.30 -24.79
CA GLU A 214 19.07 18.47 -25.16
C GLU A 214 18.16 17.95 -24.01
N PHE A 215 18.54 16.87 -23.38
CA PHE A 215 17.85 16.34 -22.20
C PHE A 215 17.91 17.32 -21.03
N LEU A 216 19.08 17.90 -20.72
CA LEU A 216 19.22 18.93 -19.68
C LEU A 216 18.39 20.18 -19.97
N GLU A 217 18.35 20.63 -21.22
CA GLU A 217 17.50 21.76 -21.63
C GLU A 217 16.03 21.44 -21.45
N GLY A 218 15.60 20.21 -21.80
CA GLY A 218 14.26 19.72 -21.57
C GLY A 218 13.89 19.64 -20.09
N LEU A 219 14.80 19.15 -19.25
CA LEU A 219 14.59 19.14 -17.79
C LEU A 219 14.36 20.57 -17.27
N GLU A 220 15.19 21.53 -17.65
CA GLU A 220 15.04 22.92 -17.21
C GLU A 220 13.74 23.55 -17.74
N LEU A 221 13.38 23.25 -19.00
CA LEU A 221 12.21 23.82 -19.65
C LEU A 221 10.91 23.26 -19.10
N TYR A 222 10.85 21.94 -18.80
CA TYR A 222 9.58 21.27 -18.44
C TYR A 222 9.44 20.95 -16.96
N THR A 223 10.43 21.27 -16.11
CA THR A 223 10.22 21.25 -14.66
C THR A 223 9.51 22.53 -14.21
N ARG A 224 8.60 22.36 -13.22
CA ARG A 224 7.84 23.47 -12.64
C ARG A 224 8.58 24.02 -11.42
N GLN A 225 8.52 25.33 -11.25
CA GLN A 225 8.93 25.94 -9.98
C GLN A 225 8.03 25.47 -8.84
N ILE A 226 8.63 24.90 -7.81
CA ILE A 226 7.92 24.41 -6.63
C ILE A 226 7.73 25.59 -5.67
N ILE A 227 6.49 25.80 -5.24
CA ILE A 227 6.15 26.80 -4.24
C ILE A 227 6.08 26.07 -2.89
N TYR A 228 6.94 26.47 -1.97
CA TYR A 228 7.01 25.90 -0.63
C TYR A 228 6.25 26.77 0.37
N ASP A 229 5.72 26.15 1.44
CA ASP A 229 5.08 26.86 2.55
C ASP A 229 6.14 27.66 3.37
N ASP A 230 5.69 28.74 4.00
CA ASP A 230 6.53 29.52 4.93
C ASP A 230 6.76 28.79 6.26
N LYS A 231 5.91 27.85 6.62
CA LYS A 231 6.06 27.01 7.81
C LYS A 231 7.17 26.01 7.61
N PHE A 232 7.98 25.82 8.67
CA PHE A 232 9.06 24.85 8.63
C PHE A 232 8.52 23.44 8.46
N GLY A 233 9.06 22.73 7.48
CA GLY A 233 8.83 21.32 7.19
C GLY A 233 10.09 20.68 6.65
N ALA A 234 10.35 19.42 7.02
CA ALA A 234 11.44 18.60 6.48
C ALA A 234 11.05 17.13 6.47
N LYS A 235 11.55 16.38 5.47
CA LYS A 235 11.41 14.93 5.37
C LYS A 235 12.75 14.27 5.49
N VAL A 236 12.91 13.39 6.47
CA VAL A 236 14.09 12.54 6.64
C VAL A 236 13.95 11.31 5.74
N PHE A 237 14.95 11.01 4.93
CA PHE A 237 14.91 9.86 4.02
C PHE A 237 16.06 8.88 4.21
N LYS A 238 17.15 9.31 4.89
CA LYS A 238 18.34 8.48 5.09
C LYS A 238 19.05 8.88 6.37
N ILE A 239 19.54 7.89 7.08
CA ILE A 239 20.50 8.02 8.17
C ILE A 239 21.80 7.38 7.70
N ALA A 240 22.92 7.98 8.04
CA ALA A 240 24.26 7.45 7.72
C ALA A 240 25.27 7.93 8.75
N GLU A 241 26.48 7.38 8.72
CA GLU A 241 27.62 7.86 9.49
C GLU A 241 28.71 8.36 8.55
N ASP A 242 29.43 9.42 8.99
CA ASP A 242 30.63 9.86 8.27
C ASP A 242 31.88 9.03 8.67
N GLU A 243 33.00 9.23 7.98
CA GLU A 243 34.27 8.52 8.24
C GLU A 243 34.77 8.67 9.71
N GLN A 244 34.21 9.60 10.47
CA GLN A 244 34.57 9.86 11.87
C GLN A 244 33.52 9.26 12.85
N GLY A 245 32.54 8.49 12.35
CA GLY A 245 31.45 7.92 13.14
C GLY A 245 30.42 8.96 13.59
N THR A 246 30.34 10.12 12.93
CA THR A 246 29.31 11.12 13.26
C THR A 246 28.02 10.79 12.54
N ARG A 247 26.94 10.64 13.29
CA ARG A 247 25.60 10.41 12.74
C ARG A 247 25.14 11.57 11.87
N LEU A 248 24.70 11.28 10.65
CA LEU A 248 24.17 12.19 9.67
C LEU A 248 22.69 11.89 9.41
N THR A 249 21.84 12.88 9.61
CA THR A 249 20.42 12.81 9.23
C THR A 249 20.24 13.54 7.90
N TYR A 250 19.99 12.78 6.83
CA TYR A 250 19.71 13.35 5.51
C TYR A 250 18.23 13.70 5.40
N MET A 251 17.96 14.95 5.05
CA MET A 251 16.59 15.44 4.92
C MET A 251 16.44 16.43 3.75
N LYS A 252 15.23 16.50 3.20
CA LYS A 252 14.81 17.56 2.29
C LYS A 252 14.00 18.60 3.07
N ILE A 253 14.35 19.87 2.93
CA ILE A 253 13.57 20.98 3.49
C ILE A 253 12.36 21.24 2.58
N THR A 254 11.16 21.07 3.12
CA THR A 254 9.90 21.20 2.37
C THR A 254 9.11 22.48 2.71
N GLY A 255 9.59 23.26 3.65
CA GLY A 255 9.01 24.55 4.03
C GLY A 255 9.89 25.33 4.99
N GLY A 256 9.75 26.66 5.02
CA GLY A 256 10.54 27.55 5.88
C GLY A 256 12.04 27.46 5.62
N THR A 257 12.86 27.78 6.62
CA THR A 257 14.31 27.74 6.52
C THR A 257 14.91 27.08 7.77
N LEU A 258 15.79 26.09 7.58
CA LEU A 258 16.54 25.47 8.65
C LEU A 258 17.82 26.25 8.91
N LYS A 259 18.08 26.64 10.19
CA LYS A 259 19.31 27.30 10.61
C LYS A 259 20.10 26.43 11.59
N VAL A 260 21.41 26.58 11.58
CA VAL A 260 22.29 25.99 12.60
C VAL A 260 21.83 26.48 13.99
N LYS A 261 21.90 25.60 14.98
CA LYS A 261 21.40 25.80 16.36
C LYS A 261 19.87 25.84 16.52
N THR A 262 19.08 25.65 15.47
CA THR A 262 17.63 25.48 15.60
C THR A 262 17.32 24.23 16.44
N LEU A 263 16.37 24.36 17.34
CA LEU A 263 15.82 23.24 18.10
C LEU A 263 14.72 22.59 17.29
N LEU A 264 14.94 21.38 16.86
CA LEU A 264 13.94 20.55 16.18
C LEU A 264 13.21 19.68 17.18
N LYS A 265 11.98 19.34 16.85
CA LYS A 265 11.12 18.47 17.67
C LYS A 265 10.56 17.38 16.75
N GLY A 266 10.56 16.15 17.26
CA GLY A 266 9.93 15.03 16.58
C GLY A 266 8.42 15.15 16.54
N ASN A 267 7.81 14.40 15.62
CA ASN A 267 6.38 14.26 15.51
C ASN A 267 5.81 13.40 16.66
N LYS A 268 4.49 13.45 16.86
CA LYS A 268 3.71 12.93 18.00
C LYS A 268 3.98 11.48 18.45
N LYS A 269 4.74 10.67 17.72
CA LYS A 269 5.06 9.29 18.11
C LYS A 269 6.23 9.20 19.11
N ASN A 270 7.25 10.05 18.93
CA ASN A 270 8.40 10.16 19.84
C ASN A 270 8.66 11.63 20.12
N GLU A 271 8.34 12.11 21.33
CA GLU A 271 8.64 13.49 21.75
C GLU A 271 10.13 13.65 22.02
N TRP A 272 10.92 13.86 20.98
CA TRP A 272 12.31 14.27 21.12
C TRP A 272 12.49 15.77 20.81
N SER A 273 13.52 16.38 21.38
CA SER A 273 13.86 17.78 21.13
C SER A 273 15.38 17.93 21.11
N GLU A 274 15.94 18.08 19.92
CA GLU A 274 17.39 18.11 19.73
C GLU A 274 17.82 19.30 18.87
N LYS A 275 19.09 19.66 18.99
CA LYS A 275 19.63 20.87 18.38
C LYS A 275 20.49 20.53 17.17
N VAL A 276 20.24 21.23 16.08
CA VAL A 276 21.07 21.16 14.87
C VAL A 276 22.45 21.74 15.16
N ASN A 277 23.50 20.91 15.03
CA ASN A 277 24.88 21.34 15.21
C ASN A 277 25.49 21.88 13.93
N GLN A 278 25.36 21.18 12.82
CA GLN A 278 25.89 21.57 11.53
C GLN A 278 24.93 21.17 10.42
N ILE A 279 24.89 21.95 9.34
CA ILE A 279 24.17 21.63 8.11
C ILE A 279 25.19 21.45 6.98
N ARG A 280 25.17 20.29 6.33
CA ARG A 280 26.10 19.92 5.25
C ARG A 280 25.33 19.68 3.96
N ILE A 281 25.77 20.30 2.87
CA ILE A 281 25.26 20.00 1.50
C ILE A 281 26.34 19.21 0.79
N TYR A 282 26.04 17.95 0.47
CA TYR A 282 26.95 17.05 -0.20
C TYR A 282 26.93 17.23 -1.72
N SER A 283 28.06 17.01 -2.37
CA SER A 283 28.19 16.83 -3.82
C SER A 283 29.30 15.81 -4.07
N GLY A 284 28.95 14.58 -4.41
CA GLY A 284 29.85 13.43 -4.39
C GLY A 284 30.40 13.19 -2.96
N ALA A 285 31.70 12.90 -2.85
CA ALA A 285 32.35 12.67 -1.54
C ALA A 285 32.56 13.95 -0.70
N LYS A 286 32.40 15.13 -1.29
CA LYS A 286 32.65 16.41 -0.61
C LYS A 286 31.38 17.07 -0.14
N PHE A 287 31.50 17.82 0.96
CA PHE A 287 30.38 18.64 1.44
C PHE A 287 30.78 20.09 1.68
N GLN A 288 29.79 20.97 1.61
CA GLN A 288 29.88 22.35 2.02
C GLN A 288 29.05 22.54 3.30
N ALA A 289 29.68 23.04 4.37
CA ALA A 289 28.94 23.45 5.57
C ALA A 289 28.27 24.81 5.30
N VAL A 290 27.00 24.92 5.69
CA VAL A 290 26.21 26.15 5.51
C VAL A 290 25.53 26.52 6.83
N ASP A 291 25.26 27.82 7.04
CA ASP A 291 24.57 28.30 8.24
C ASP A 291 23.05 28.12 8.15
N GLU A 292 22.51 28.07 6.94
CA GLU A 292 21.09 27.90 6.69
C GLU A 292 20.80 27.10 5.43
N ALA A 293 19.74 26.29 5.46
CA ALA A 293 19.20 25.55 4.33
C ALA A 293 17.79 26.04 3.99
N PHE A 294 17.56 26.36 2.73
CA PHE A 294 16.28 26.87 2.22
C PHE A 294 15.38 25.74 1.71
N PRO A 295 14.07 25.97 1.57
CA PRO A 295 13.17 25.00 0.96
C PRO A 295 13.65 24.48 -0.39
N GLY A 296 13.45 23.19 -0.65
CA GLY A 296 13.94 22.49 -1.83
C GLY A 296 15.41 22.04 -1.74
N THR A 297 16.09 22.29 -0.63
CA THR A 297 17.46 21.83 -0.41
C THR A 297 17.44 20.44 0.26
N VAL A 298 18.27 19.52 -0.27
CA VAL A 298 18.63 18.27 0.40
C VAL A 298 19.93 18.51 1.17
N CYS A 299 19.93 18.23 2.46
CA CYS A 299 21.09 18.41 3.33
C CYS A 299 21.23 17.29 4.35
N ALA A 300 22.45 17.08 4.85
CA ALA A 300 22.71 16.24 5.99
C ALA A 300 22.91 17.12 7.24
N VAL A 301 22.30 16.73 8.33
CA VAL A 301 22.33 17.48 9.60
C VAL A 301 23.01 16.64 10.66
N THR A 302 23.87 17.26 11.49
CA THR A 302 24.48 16.62 12.64
C THR A 302 23.85 17.14 13.93
N GLY A 303 23.91 16.33 15.01
CA GLY A 303 23.38 16.66 16.34
C GLY A 303 21.98 16.13 16.59
N LEU A 304 21.42 15.34 15.67
CA LEU A 304 20.15 14.63 15.84
C LEU A 304 20.43 13.14 16.04
N THR A 305 19.99 12.58 17.18
CA THR A 305 20.24 11.17 17.54
C THR A 305 18.97 10.31 17.48
N GLN A 306 17.80 10.94 17.60
CA GLN A 306 16.51 10.26 17.71
C GLN A 306 15.74 10.18 16.38
N THR A 307 16.24 10.82 15.33
CA THR A 307 15.59 10.81 14.00
C THR A 307 15.67 9.43 13.35
N TYR A 308 14.69 9.08 12.54
CA TYR A 308 14.64 7.84 11.78
C TYR A 308 14.30 8.09 10.29
N SER A 309 14.64 7.15 9.44
CA SER A 309 14.30 7.22 8.02
C SER A 309 12.79 7.18 7.81
N GLY A 310 12.24 8.14 7.07
CA GLY A 310 10.80 8.30 6.83
C GLY A 310 10.11 9.27 7.79
N GLU A 311 10.82 9.83 8.79
CA GLU A 311 10.24 10.80 9.73
C GLU A 311 9.95 12.14 9.04
N GLY A 312 8.75 12.68 9.31
CA GLY A 312 8.38 14.05 8.96
C GLY A 312 8.61 15.00 10.13
N ILE A 313 9.26 16.13 9.91
CA ILE A 313 9.57 17.13 10.95
C ILE A 313 8.79 18.42 10.66
N GLY A 314 8.27 19.06 11.70
CA GLY A 314 7.55 20.32 11.60
C GLY A 314 6.12 20.14 11.05
N CYS A 315 5.81 20.69 9.87
CA CYS A 315 4.49 20.53 9.25
C CYS A 315 4.36 19.26 8.37
N GLU A 316 5.46 18.54 8.14
CA GLU A 316 5.44 17.32 7.32
C GLU A 316 4.94 16.11 8.11
N PRO A 317 4.08 15.28 7.50
CA PRO A 317 3.73 13.98 8.07
C PRO A 317 4.85 12.97 7.82
N ASP A 318 4.84 11.89 8.61
CA ASP A 318 5.70 10.73 8.36
C ASP A 318 5.41 10.14 6.97
N SER A 319 6.44 9.58 6.35
CA SER A 319 6.34 8.90 5.06
C SER A 319 5.43 7.67 5.17
N LYS A 320 4.84 7.27 4.05
CA LYS A 320 4.10 6.01 3.97
C LYS A 320 5.05 4.83 4.21
N ASN A 321 4.53 3.73 4.72
CA ASN A 321 5.30 2.50 4.86
C ASN A 321 5.86 2.07 3.49
N ALA A 322 7.10 1.58 3.52
CA ALA A 322 7.73 0.98 2.34
C ALA A 322 6.91 -0.23 1.85
N VAL A 323 6.97 -0.48 0.55
CA VAL A 323 6.32 -1.64 -0.10
C VAL A 323 7.28 -2.80 -0.20
N LEU A 324 8.56 -2.46 -0.47
CA LEU A 324 9.60 -3.46 -0.63
C LEU A 324 10.08 -3.89 0.75
N GLU A 325 9.84 -5.14 1.10
CA GLU A 325 10.29 -5.74 2.36
C GLU A 325 11.25 -6.91 2.08
N PRO A 326 12.31 -7.07 2.87
CA PRO A 326 13.20 -8.22 2.76
C PRO A 326 12.47 -9.50 3.14
N VAL A 327 12.73 -10.57 2.42
CA VAL A 327 12.05 -11.88 2.60
C VAL A 327 12.99 -13.02 2.94
N LEU A 328 14.30 -12.80 2.81
CA LEU A 328 15.31 -13.79 3.16
C LEU A 328 15.85 -13.46 4.54
N THR A 329 15.85 -14.45 5.43
CA THR A 329 16.45 -14.32 6.76
C THR A 329 17.70 -15.18 6.81
N TYR A 330 18.81 -14.61 7.22
CA TYR A 330 20.09 -15.32 7.39
C TYR A 330 20.55 -15.27 8.83
N ARG A 331 21.13 -16.39 9.29
CA ARG A 331 21.81 -16.46 10.57
C ARG A 331 23.23 -15.89 10.40
N MET A 332 23.61 -14.99 11.29
CA MET A 332 24.93 -14.42 11.35
C MET A 332 25.78 -15.22 12.34
N GLU A 333 26.84 -15.82 11.88
CA GLU A 333 27.80 -16.54 12.68
C GLU A 333 29.01 -15.64 12.97
N LEU A 334 29.23 -15.36 14.25
CA LEU A 334 30.39 -14.60 14.69
C LEU A 334 31.62 -15.54 14.76
N THR A 335 32.77 -15.05 14.30
CA THR A 335 34.02 -15.80 14.49
C THR A 335 34.41 -15.86 15.97
N ASP A 336 35.12 -16.93 16.35
CA ASP A 336 35.48 -17.24 17.75
C ASP A 336 36.14 -16.04 18.47
N GLY A 337 35.64 -15.73 19.66
CA GLY A 337 36.19 -14.75 20.60
C GLY A 337 35.55 -13.38 20.61
N ILE A 338 34.52 -13.17 19.83
CA ILE A 338 33.74 -11.91 19.83
C ILE A 338 32.57 -12.04 20.79
N ASP A 339 32.43 -11.07 21.69
CA ASP A 339 31.26 -10.99 22.59
C ASP A 339 30.00 -10.63 21.79
N VAL A 340 28.99 -11.49 21.87
CA VAL A 340 27.74 -11.39 21.11
C VAL A 340 26.99 -10.09 21.44
N HIS A 341 26.99 -9.65 22.71
CA HIS A 341 26.30 -8.42 23.09
C HIS A 341 26.97 -7.17 22.54
N THR A 342 28.30 -7.16 22.47
CA THR A 342 29.07 -6.08 21.84
C THR A 342 28.80 -6.06 20.34
N ALA A 343 28.86 -7.21 19.68
CA ALA A 343 28.52 -7.33 18.25
C ALA A 343 27.09 -6.85 17.96
N LEU A 344 26.11 -7.27 18.77
CA LEU A 344 24.71 -6.86 18.60
C LEU A 344 24.53 -5.34 18.75
N THR A 345 25.26 -4.69 19.67
CA THR A 345 25.20 -3.24 19.84
C THR A 345 25.71 -2.51 18.60
N GLU A 346 26.84 -2.95 18.03
CA GLU A 346 27.40 -2.38 16.79
C GLU A 346 26.49 -2.66 15.56
N LEU A 347 25.92 -3.85 15.50
CA LEU A 347 25.00 -4.21 14.40
C LEU A 347 23.72 -3.39 14.42
N ARG A 348 23.22 -2.99 15.59
CA ARG A 348 22.04 -2.09 15.70
C ARG A 348 22.30 -0.71 15.13
N HIS A 349 23.52 -0.23 15.07
CA HIS A 349 23.85 1.00 14.33
C HIS A 349 23.59 0.86 12.83
N LEU A 350 23.78 -0.34 12.25
CA LEU A 350 23.42 -0.60 10.86
C LEU A 350 21.91 -0.63 10.65
N GLU A 351 21.15 -1.10 11.63
CA GLU A 351 19.69 -1.07 11.59
C GLU A 351 19.14 0.36 11.65
N ASP A 352 19.82 1.29 12.34
CA ASP A 352 19.48 2.72 12.29
C ASP A 352 19.65 3.31 10.87
N GLU A 353 20.66 2.86 10.12
CA GLU A 353 20.90 3.27 8.73
C GLU A 353 19.94 2.57 7.76
N ASP A 354 19.71 1.28 7.95
CA ASP A 354 18.79 0.44 7.18
C ASP A 354 17.84 -0.34 8.08
N PRO A 355 16.69 0.26 8.46
CA PRO A 355 15.72 -0.37 9.36
C PRO A 355 15.13 -1.68 8.84
N GLN A 356 15.28 -1.97 7.53
CA GLN A 356 14.75 -3.18 6.93
C GLN A 356 15.68 -4.40 7.12
N LEU A 357 16.88 -4.22 7.64
CA LEU A 357 17.76 -5.34 8.01
C LEU A 357 17.17 -6.20 9.13
N HIS A 358 16.24 -5.66 9.93
CA HIS A 358 15.56 -6.35 11.02
C HIS A 358 16.48 -7.30 11.77
N ILE A 359 17.45 -6.71 12.51
CA ILE A 359 18.45 -7.49 13.26
C ILE A 359 17.80 -8.04 14.53
N ILE A 360 17.53 -9.35 14.53
CA ILE A 360 16.81 -10.04 15.59
C ILE A 360 17.80 -10.88 16.40
N TRP A 361 17.81 -10.67 17.70
CA TRP A 361 18.50 -11.55 18.64
C TRP A 361 17.55 -12.64 19.15
N ASN A 362 17.85 -13.89 18.87
CA ASN A 362 17.11 -15.02 19.39
C ASN A 362 17.78 -15.50 20.69
N GLU A 363 17.18 -15.21 21.84
CA GLU A 363 17.74 -15.57 23.16
C GLU A 363 17.80 -17.08 23.40
N GLN A 364 16.85 -17.85 22.87
CA GLN A 364 16.80 -19.31 23.06
C GLN A 364 17.92 -20.02 22.29
N LEU A 365 18.17 -19.59 21.06
CA LEU A 365 19.20 -20.17 20.21
C LEU A 365 20.56 -19.47 20.34
N GLN A 366 20.63 -18.32 21.02
CA GLN A 366 21.83 -17.46 21.11
C GLN A 366 22.36 -17.08 19.72
N GLU A 367 21.45 -16.74 18.81
CA GLU A 367 21.75 -16.47 17.40
C GLU A 367 21.31 -15.06 17.00
N ILE A 368 22.07 -14.43 16.11
CA ILE A 368 21.71 -13.16 15.47
C ILE A 368 21.17 -13.49 14.07
N HIS A 369 19.97 -13.01 13.76
CA HIS A 369 19.35 -13.13 12.47
C HIS A 369 19.23 -11.75 11.80
N VAL A 370 19.41 -11.71 10.47
CA VAL A 370 19.28 -10.50 9.65
C VAL A 370 18.39 -10.78 8.45
N GLN A 371 17.56 -9.82 8.09
CA GLN A 371 16.71 -9.91 6.89
C GLN A 371 17.34 -9.12 5.74
N VAL A 372 17.31 -9.71 4.53
CA VAL A 372 17.88 -9.11 3.32
C VAL A 372 17.00 -9.37 2.10
N MET A 373 17.18 -8.54 1.07
CA MET A 373 16.50 -8.69 -0.21
C MET A 373 17.14 -9.77 -1.10
N GLY A 374 18.47 -9.96 -1.01
CA GLY A 374 19.20 -10.91 -1.84
C GLY A 374 20.65 -11.13 -1.39
N GLU A 375 21.33 -12.02 -2.09
CA GLU A 375 22.69 -12.47 -1.71
C GLU A 375 23.78 -11.42 -1.87
N VAL A 376 23.66 -10.52 -2.87
CA VAL A 376 24.63 -9.43 -3.06
C VAL A 376 24.63 -8.49 -1.86
N GLN A 377 23.46 -8.28 -1.23
CA GLN A 377 23.37 -7.46 -0.01
C GLN A 377 24.12 -8.12 1.16
N LEU A 378 24.14 -9.45 1.28
CA LEU A 378 24.90 -10.17 2.33
C LEU A 378 26.41 -9.96 2.19
N GLU A 379 26.91 -10.07 0.97
CA GLU A 379 28.33 -9.88 0.70
C GLU A 379 28.78 -8.45 1.02
N VAL A 380 27.95 -7.46 0.66
CA VAL A 380 28.17 -6.05 1.00
C VAL A 380 28.11 -5.85 2.52
N LEU A 381 27.12 -6.41 3.18
CA LEU A 381 26.95 -6.31 4.63
C LEU A 381 28.14 -6.93 5.39
N LYS A 382 28.60 -8.09 4.98
CA LYS A 382 29.81 -8.75 5.54
C LYS A 382 31.02 -7.81 5.46
N ARG A 383 31.22 -7.18 4.31
CA ARG A 383 32.34 -6.25 4.09
C ARG A 383 32.21 -4.99 4.95
N ILE A 384 31.01 -4.39 5.03
CA ILE A 384 30.75 -3.21 5.85
C ILE A 384 31.02 -3.50 7.34
N ILE A 385 30.55 -4.63 7.85
CA ILE A 385 30.74 -5.03 9.24
C ILE A 385 32.24 -5.21 9.53
N LYS A 386 32.97 -5.84 8.63
CA LYS A 386 34.42 -5.99 8.77
C LYS A 386 35.18 -4.67 8.73
N GLU A 387 34.85 -3.77 7.78
CA GLU A 387 35.53 -2.48 7.61
C GLU A 387 35.23 -1.51 8.77
N ARG A 388 33.97 -1.45 9.24
CA ARG A 388 33.58 -0.48 10.29
C ARG A 388 33.87 -0.96 11.70
N PHE A 389 33.54 -2.22 12.00
CA PHE A 389 33.59 -2.74 13.36
C PHE A 389 34.75 -3.72 13.59
N GLY A 390 35.46 -4.13 12.53
CA GLY A 390 36.55 -5.12 12.61
C GLY A 390 36.05 -6.52 12.98
N ILE A 391 34.77 -6.80 12.81
CA ILE A 391 34.13 -8.08 13.12
C ILE A 391 34.11 -8.94 11.87
N ASP A 392 34.70 -10.13 11.93
CA ASP A 392 34.56 -11.13 10.87
C ASP A 392 33.31 -11.98 11.15
N ILE A 393 32.43 -12.05 10.16
CA ILE A 393 31.19 -12.81 10.22
C ILE A 393 31.06 -13.74 9.03
N GLU A 394 30.31 -14.84 9.22
CA GLU A 394 29.80 -15.68 8.13
C GLU A 394 28.28 -15.71 8.19
N PHE A 395 27.65 -15.86 7.02
CA PHE A 395 26.22 -16.09 6.95
C PHE A 395 25.96 -17.55 6.64
N SER A 396 25.24 -18.23 7.50
CA SER A 396 24.72 -19.56 7.20
C SER A 396 23.38 -19.44 6.48
N HIS A 397 23.02 -20.48 5.73
CA HIS A 397 21.76 -20.51 5.00
C HIS A 397 20.60 -20.14 5.94
N GLY A 398 19.95 -19.07 5.62
CA GLY A 398 18.85 -18.55 6.39
C GLY A 398 17.53 -19.19 6.03
N GLY A 399 16.59 -19.08 6.95
CA GLY A 399 15.21 -19.45 6.71
C GLY A 399 14.47 -18.44 5.80
N ILE A 400 13.28 -18.83 5.42
CA ILE A 400 12.32 -17.93 4.77
C ILE A 400 11.63 -17.10 5.86
N ALA A 401 11.36 -15.83 5.59
CA ALA A 401 10.59 -14.98 6.48
C ALA A 401 9.09 -15.31 6.36
N TYR A 402 8.65 -16.30 7.12
CA TYR A 402 7.24 -16.68 7.19
C TYR A 402 6.41 -15.66 7.95
N ARG A 403 5.11 -15.64 7.70
CA ARG A 403 4.10 -14.89 8.45
C ARG A 403 2.93 -15.79 8.81
N GLU A 404 2.09 -15.35 9.74
CA GLU A 404 0.90 -16.10 10.12
C GLU A 404 -0.34 -15.21 10.05
N THR A 405 -1.48 -15.83 9.73
CA THR A 405 -2.80 -15.19 9.78
C THR A 405 -3.84 -16.19 10.30
N ILE A 406 -5.11 -15.82 10.32
CA ILE A 406 -6.22 -16.69 10.71
C ILE A 406 -7.19 -16.91 9.55
N ALA A 407 -7.79 -18.10 9.48
CA ALA A 407 -8.75 -18.45 8.44
C ALA A 407 -10.15 -17.88 8.68
N ALA A 408 -10.57 -17.74 9.94
CA ALA A 408 -11.91 -17.32 10.34
C ALA A 408 -11.88 -16.36 11.53
N PRO A 409 -12.90 -15.52 11.72
CA PRO A 409 -13.01 -14.64 12.87
C PRO A 409 -13.00 -15.42 14.19
N VAL A 410 -12.33 -14.86 15.21
CA VAL A 410 -12.25 -15.44 16.54
C VAL A 410 -12.31 -14.34 17.61
N GLU A 411 -12.91 -14.63 18.75
CA GLU A 411 -12.82 -13.79 19.94
C GLU A 411 -11.64 -14.21 20.79
N GLY A 412 -10.74 -13.28 21.09
CA GLY A 412 -9.63 -13.47 22.01
C GLY A 412 -9.94 -12.84 23.36
N VAL A 413 -9.82 -13.58 24.43
CA VAL A 413 -10.09 -13.11 25.81
C VAL A 413 -8.83 -13.19 26.65
N GLY A 414 -8.48 -12.07 27.26
CA GLY A 414 -7.35 -11.99 28.18
C GLY A 414 -7.80 -11.41 29.53
N HIS A 415 -7.54 -12.16 30.60
CA HIS A 415 -7.81 -11.76 31.95
C HIS A 415 -6.51 -11.70 32.77
N TYR A 416 -6.34 -10.63 33.55
CA TYR A 416 -5.19 -10.45 34.40
C TYR A 416 -5.62 -9.91 35.77
N GLU A 417 -5.70 -10.80 36.75
CA GLU A 417 -6.17 -10.50 38.10
C GLU A 417 -5.25 -11.13 39.19
N PRO A 418 -3.95 -10.79 39.24
CA PRO A 418 -3.17 -11.11 40.44
C PRO A 418 -3.61 -10.22 41.61
N LEU A 419 -3.16 -10.54 42.81
CA LEU A 419 -3.58 -9.85 44.04
C LEU A 419 -3.47 -8.33 43.89
N ARG A 420 -4.62 -7.62 44.05
CA ARG A 420 -4.80 -6.14 43.89
C ARG A 420 -4.61 -5.58 42.49
N HIS A 421 -4.70 -6.41 41.47
CA HIS A 421 -4.75 -5.99 40.06
C HIS A 421 -5.99 -6.53 39.41
N TYR A 422 -6.49 -5.88 38.34
CA TYR A 422 -7.63 -6.34 37.59
C TYR A 422 -7.69 -5.73 36.21
N ALA A 423 -7.67 -6.53 35.18
CA ALA A 423 -8.00 -6.12 33.81
C ALA A 423 -8.58 -7.30 33.00
N GLU A 424 -9.63 -7.05 32.24
CA GLU A 424 -10.20 -7.99 31.30
C GLU A 424 -10.37 -7.30 29.95
N VAL A 425 -9.94 -7.98 28.87
CA VAL A 425 -9.96 -7.47 27.49
C VAL A 425 -10.52 -8.53 26.57
N HIS A 426 -11.47 -8.15 25.76
CA HIS A 426 -12.06 -8.95 24.69
C HIS A 426 -11.76 -8.34 23.34
N LEU A 427 -11.16 -9.12 22.46
CA LEU A 427 -10.73 -8.71 21.13
C LEU A 427 -11.42 -9.58 20.07
N LEU A 428 -12.09 -8.96 19.12
CA LEU A 428 -12.52 -9.64 17.90
C LEU A 428 -11.36 -9.58 16.90
N MET A 429 -10.88 -10.72 16.47
CA MET A 429 -9.82 -10.88 15.49
C MET A 429 -10.41 -11.42 14.21
N GLU A 430 -10.26 -10.69 13.12
CA GLU A 430 -10.85 -10.98 11.82
C GLU A 430 -9.76 -11.03 10.74
N PRO A 431 -9.78 -12.02 9.83
CA PRO A 431 -8.90 -11.99 8.66
C PRO A 431 -9.26 -10.82 7.75
N THR A 432 -8.26 -10.24 7.09
CA THR A 432 -8.44 -9.14 6.14
C THR A 432 -7.87 -9.50 4.76
N GLU A 433 -7.99 -8.59 3.79
CA GLU A 433 -7.46 -8.80 2.46
C GLU A 433 -5.93 -8.96 2.50
N LYS A 434 -5.39 -9.78 1.60
CA LYS A 434 -3.96 -10.03 1.47
C LYS A 434 -3.18 -8.73 1.30
N GLY A 435 -2.07 -8.59 2.02
CA GLY A 435 -1.22 -7.42 1.99
C GLY A 435 -1.80 -6.17 2.68
N SER A 436 -2.92 -6.30 3.39
CA SER A 436 -3.51 -5.18 4.15
C SER A 436 -2.79 -4.92 5.48
N GLY A 437 -1.97 -5.86 5.93
CA GLY A 437 -1.23 -5.78 7.18
C GLY A 437 -2.12 -5.80 8.43
N MET A 438 -1.59 -5.32 9.55
CA MET A 438 -2.32 -5.29 10.82
C MET A 438 -3.19 -4.04 10.93
N GLN A 439 -4.47 -4.24 11.25
CA GLN A 439 -5.43 -3.17 11.48
C GLN A 439 -5.98 -3.23 12.90
N PHE A 440 -6.16 -2.08 13.54
CA PHE A 440 -6.65 -1.99 14.91
C PHE A 440 -7.84 -1.05 15.00
N ALA A 441 -8.91 -1.51 15.65
CA ALA A 441 -10.15 -0.75 15.82
C ALA A 441 -10.71 -0.87 17.25
N VAL A 442 -11.67 0.00 17.56
CA VAL A 442 -12.43 -0.05 18.82
C VAL A 442 -13.91 -0.06 18.48
N ASN A 443 -14.62 -1.02 19.04
CA ASN A 443 -16.08 -1.12 19.05
C ASN A 443 -16.57 -1.45 20.47
N CYS A 444 -16.07 -0.72 21.46
CA CYS A 444 -16.37 -0.90 22.88
C CYS A 444 -17.10 0.33 23.40
N SER A 445 -18.23 0.11 24.11
CA SER A 445 -18.99 1.20 24.74
C SER A 445 -18.17 1.90 25.83
N GLU A 446 -18.24 3.24 25.91
CA GLU A 446 -17.65 4.03 26.99
C GLU A 446 -18.28 3.74 28.36
N ASP A 447 -19.50 3.22 28.38
CA ASP A 447 -20.19 2.79 29.61
C ASP A 447 -19.57 1.51 30.20
N SER A 448 -19.00 0.63 29.36
CA SER A 448 -18.36 -0.61 29.80
C SER A 448 -16.89 -0.41 30.12
N LEU A 449 -16.18 0.41 29.35
CA LEU A 449 -14.77 0.72 29.54
C LEU A 449 -14.47 2.19 29.18
N ASP A 450 -13.92 2.95 30.11
CA ASP A 450 -13.54 4.36 29.91
C ASP A 450 -12.62 4.54 28.68
N ARG A 451 -12.83 5.64 27.94
CA ARG A 451 -12.13 5.95 26.70
C ARG A 451 -10.59 6.00 26.84
N ASN A 452 -10.08 6.37 28.02
CA ASN A 452 -8.64 6.39 28.26
C ASN A 452 -8.07 4.96 28.28
N TRP A 453 -8.78 4.01 28.89
CA TRP A 453 -8.41 2.60 28.87
C TRP A 453 -8.49 2.00 27.46
N GLN A 454 -9.52 2.35 26.71
CA GLN A 454 -9.63 1.91 25.30
C GLN A 454 -8.44 2.38 24.48
N ARG A 455 -8.02 3.65 24.63
CA ARG A 455 -6.82 4.19 23.95
C ARG A 455 -5.54 3.49 24.38
N LEU A 456 -5.43 3.19 25.67
CA LEU A 456 -4.27 2.48 26.22
C LEU A 456 -4.15 1.07 25.64
N ILE A 457 -5.26 0.33 25.57
CA ILE A 457 -5.31 -1.02 24.92
C ILE A 457 -4.88 -0.92 23.46
N LEU A 458 -5.36 0.05 22.69
CA LEU A 458 -4.92 0.27 21.32
C LEU A 458 -3.41 0.59 21.24
N THR A 459 -2.87 1.30 22.21
CA THR A 459 -1.43 1.55 22.27
C THR A 459 -0.68 0.25 22.49
N HIS A 460 -1.14 -0.60 23.42
CA HIS A 460 -0.54 -1.90 23.69
C HIS A 460 -0.63 -2.87 22.51
N LEU A 461 -1.69 -2.82 21.71
CA LEU A 461 -1.80 -3.59 20.47
C LEU A 461 -0.79 -3.16 19.42
N LYS A 462 -0.41 -1.86 19.39
CA LYS A 462 0.50 -1.29 18.39
C LYS A 462 1.98 -1.29 18.80
N GLU A 463 2.28 -1.36 20.10
CA GLU A 463 3.66 -1.23 20.61
C GLU A 463 4.49 -2.50 20.40
N LYS A 464 3.86 -3.65 20.15
CA LYS A 464 4.51 -4.95 20.00
C LYS A 464 4.16 -5.60 18.67
N ALA A 465 5.15 -6.19 18.01
CA ALA A 465 4.90 -7.13 16.93
C ALA A 465 4.37 -8.44 17.53
N HIS A 466 3.10 -8.75 17.28
CA HIS A 466 2.50 -10.00 17.75
C HIS A 466 2.95 -11.17 16.86
N ILE A 467 3.24 -12.29 17.48
CA ILE A 467 3.68 -13.52 16.78
C ILE A 467 2.60 -14.59 16.81
N GLY A 468 2.59 -15.41 15.77
CA GLY A 468 1.65 -16.51 15.61
C GLY A 468 1.97 -17.72 16.48
N VAL A 469 1.18 -18.78 16.33
CA VAL A 469 1.23 -19.99 17.18
C VAL A 469 1.79 -21.21 16.47
N LEU A 470 1.98 -21.15 15.13
CA LEU A 470 2.50 -22.27 14.33
C LEU A 470 4.03 -22.30 14.32
N THR A 471 4.64 -21.17 14.03
CA THR A 471 6.10 -21.04 13.84
C THR A 471 6.71 -19.92 14.68
N GLY A 472 5.86 -19.13 15.38
CA GLY A 472 6.30 -17.92 16.07
C GLY A 472 6.59 -16.75 15.12
N SER A 473 6.20 -16.86 13.86
CA SER A 473 6.35 -15.79 12.88
C SER A 473 5.40 -14.62 13.13
N PRO A 474 5.73 -13.38 12.71
CA PRO A 474 4.84 -12.23 12.89
C PRO A 474 3.48 -12.45 12.23
N ILE A 475 2.40 -12.02 12.90
CA ILE A 475 1.06 -12.06 12.31
C ILE A 475 0.84 -10.91 11.32
N THR A 476 0.01 -11.13 10.29
CA THR A 476 -0.34 -10.14 9.26
C THR A 476 -1.76 -10.35 8.74
N ASP A 477 -2.25 -9.39 7.95
CA ASP A 477 -3.54 -9.45 7.24
C ASP A 477 -4.69 -9.77 8.18
N MET A 478 -4.73 -9.03 9.29
CA MET A 478 -5.66 -9.25 10.37
C MET A 478 -6.13 -7.92 10.95
N LYS A 479 -7.40 -7.84 11.26
CA LYS A 479 -7.99 -6.73 12.01
C LYS A 479 -8.30 -7.16 13.43
N ILE A 480 -7.78 -6.45 14.40
CA ILE A 480 -8.05 -6.67 15.82
C ILE A 480 -8.91 -5.52 16.34
N THR A 481 -10.13 -5.82 16.74
CA THR A 481 -11.11 -4.86 17.24
C THR A 481 -11.34 -5.08 18.74
N LEU A 482 -11.11 -4.05 19.57
CA LEU A 482 -11.52 -4.08 20.98
C LEU A 482 -13.05 -4.01 21.06
N ILE A 483 -13.68 -5.07 21.54
CA ILE A 483 -15.14 -5.21 21.62
C ILE A 483 -15.69 -5.02 23.03
N ALA A 484 -14.96 -5.48 24.03
CA ALA A 484 -15.32 -5.29 25.43
C ALA A 484 -14.08 -5.23 26.31
N GLY A 485 -14.23 -4.68 27.48
CA GLY A 485 -13.19 -4.69 28.50
C GLY A 485 -13.73 -4.22 29.85
N ARG A 486 -13.06 -4.59 30.92
CA ARG A 486 -13.45 -4.23 32.26
C ARG A 486 -12.27 -3.79 33.12
N ALA A 487 -12.46 -2.68 33.82
CA ALA A 487 -11.53 -2.14 34.81
C ALA A 487 -12.13 -2.15 36.19
N HIS A 488 -11.31 -2.20 37.22
CA HIS A 488 -11.74 -2.02 38.61
C HIS A 488 -11.21 -0.68 39.15
N GLN A 489 -12.10 0.17 39.66
CA GLN A 489 -11.77 1.55 40.06
C GLN A 489 -10.57 1.73 41.03
N LYS A 490 -10.24 0.69 41.81
CA LYS A 490 -9.16 0.74 42.85
C LYS A 490 -8.00 -0.19 42.51
N HIS A 491 -8.14 -1.10 41.54
CA HIS A 491 -7.19 -2.20 41.36
C HIS A 491 -6.72 -2.32 39.92
N THR A 492 -7.06 -1.39 39.03
CA THR A 492 -6.57 -1.40 37.65
C THR A 492 -5.48 -0.35 37.45
N GLU A 493 -4.33 -0.80 37.02
CA GLU A 493 -3.20 0.01 36.56
C GLU A 493 -2.96 -0.18 35.07
N GLY A 494 -2.22 0.74 34.43
CA GLY A 494 -1.95 0.66 32.98
C GLY A 494 -1.25 -0.63 32.56
N GLY A 495 -0.35 -1.15 33.38
CA GLY A 495 0.36 -2.40 33.15
C GLY A 495 -0.54 -3.64 33.13
N ASP A 496 -1.69 -3.60 33.80
CA ASP A 496 -2.65 -4.72 33.84
C ASP A 496 -3.30 -4.90 32.49
N PHE A 497 -3.70 -3.79 31.84
CA PHE A 497 -4.24 -3.83 30.50
C PHE A 497 -3.21 -4.30 29.46
N ARG A 498 -1.92 -4.00 29.62
CA ARG A 498 -0.87 -4.56 28.77
C ARG A 498 -0.88 -6.08 28.87
N GLN A 499 -0.86 -6.61 30.09
CA GLN A 499 -0.88 -8.05 30.32
C GLN A 499 -2.14 -8.75 29.82
N ALA A 500 -3.33 -8.15 30.05
CA ALA A 500 -4.59 -8.67 29.55
C ALA A 500 -4.66 -8.63 28.02
N THR A 501 -4.21 -7.53 27.38
CA THR A 501 -4.23 -7.37 25.94
C THR A 501 -3.35 -8.42 25.24
N TYR A 502 -2.12 -8.62 25.71
CA TYR A 502 -1.23 -9.61 25.10
C TYR A 502 -1.76 -11.03 25.24
N ARG A 503 -2.37 -11.36 26.41
CA ARG A 503 -3.04 -12.65 26.60
C ARG A 503 -4.25 -12.83 25.71
N ALA A 504 -5.06 -11.77 25.53
CA ALA A 504 -6.21 -11.80 24.65
C ALA A 504 -5.82 -12.10 23.19
N VAL A 505 -4.79 -11.44 22.66
CA VAL A 505 -4.27 -11.72 21.31
C VAL A 505 -3.78 -13.17 21.23
N ARG A 506 -2.96 -13.61 22.19
CA ARG A 506 -2.36 -14.94 22.15
C ARG A 506 -3.38 -16.05 22.34
N GLN A 507 -4.35 -15.85 23.22
CA GLN A 507 -5.44 -16.79 23.45
C GLN A 507 -6.32 -16.91 22.20
N GLY A 508 -6.68 -15.80 21.56
CA GLY A 508 -7.44 -15.80 20.31
C GLY A 508 -6.72 -16.53 19.19
N LEU A 509 -5.41 -16.30 19.01
CA LEU A 509 -4.60 -17.03 18.02
C LEU A 509 -4.54 -18.54 18.27
N LYS A 510 -4.56 -18.98 19.53
CA LYS A 510 -4.64 -20.40 19.89
C LYS A 510 -6.00 -21.02 19.64
N MET A 511 -7.07 -20.25 19.73
CA MET A 511 -8.44 -20.70 19.43
C MET A 511 -8.73 -20.68 17.93
N ALA A 512 -8.03 -19.87 17.15
CA ALA A 512 -8.22 -19.71 15.73
C ALA A 512 -7.61 -20.86 14.92
N GLU A 513 -8.13 -21.11 13.75
CA GLU A 513 -7.47 -21.86 12.70
C GLU A 513 -6.39 -20.95 12.07
N SER A 514 -5.13 -21.15 12.50
CA SER A 514 -3.99 -20.36 12.02
C SER A 514 -3.51 -20.84 10.67
N VAL A 515 -3.16 -19.90 9.79
CA VAL A 515 -2.63 -20.16 8.44
C VAL A 515 -1.20 -19.65 8.37
N LEU A 516 -0.27 -20.51 7.99
CA LEU A 516 1.11 -20.13 7.70
C LEU A 516 1.18 -19.51 6.31
N LEU A 517 1.83 -18.35 6.20
CA LEU A 517 2.05 -17.63 4.95
C LEU A 517 3.53 -17.64 4.59
N GLU A 518 3.83 -17.91 3.33
CA GLU A 518 5.16 -17.80 2.77
C GLU A 518 5.23 -16.71 1.70
N PRO A 519 6.41 -16.06 1.50
CA PRO A 519 6.58 -15.08 0.44
C PRO A 519 6.62 -15.76 -0.93
N TRP A 520 6.02 -15.11 -1.93
CA TRP A 520 5.97 -15.56 -3.32
C TRP A 520 6.59 -14.55 -4.25
N TYR A 521 7.32 -15.06 -5.27
CA TYR A 521 7.79 -14.28 -6.40
C TYR A 521 6.77 -14.29 -7.54
N GLU A 522 6.54 -13.14 -8.14
CA GLU A 522 6.16 -13.04 -9.55
C GLU A 522 7.43 -13.15 -10.37
N PHE A 523 7.50 -14.11 -11.30
CA PHE A 523 8.69 -14.34 -12.09
C PHE A 523 8.44 -14.21 -13.58
N HIS A 524 9.51 -13.80 -14.29
CA HIS A 524 9.59 -13.85 -15.76
C HIS A 524 10.87 -14.57 -16.15
N LEU A 525 10.69 -15.68 -16.83
CA LEU A 525 11.75 -16.56 -17.28
C LEU A 525 11.86 -16.47 -18.80
N GLU A 526 13.00 -16.05 -19.33
CA GLU A 526 13.32 -16.03 -20.76
C GLU A 526 14.36 -17.10 -21.05
N ILE A 527 14.01 -18.07 -21.87
CA ILE A 527 14.85 -19.23 -22.19
C ILE A 527 14.75 -19.62 -23.65
N PRO A 528 15.78 -20.32 -24.22
CA PRO A 528 15.66 -20.93 -25.54
C PRO A 528 14.47 -21.88 -25.63
N THR A 529 13.75 -21.85 -26.74
CA THR A 529 12.49 -22.62 -26.94
C THR A 529 12.68 -24.13 -26.71
N GLU A 530 13.87 -24.67 -26.94
CA GLU A 530 14.19 -26.08 -26.68
C GLU A 530 14.17 -26.45 -25.18
N ASN A 531 14.32 -25.49 -24.27
CA ASN A 531 14.38 -25.71 -22.82
C ASN A 531 13.02 -25.49 -22.11
N VAL A 532 11.97 -25.07 -22.84
CA VAL A 532 10.66 -24.71 -22.25
C VAL A 532 10.04 -25.87 -21.46
N GLY A 533 10.09 -27.09 -22.01
CA GLY A 533 9.52 -28.27 -21.34
C GLY A 533 10.16 -28.57 -19.98
N ARG A 534 11.49 -28.41 -19.88
CA ARG A 534 12.22 -28.55 -18.62
C ARG A 534 11.80 -27.47 -17.62
N ALA A 535 11.84 -26.22 -18.02
CA ALA A 535 11.48 -25.09 -17.18
C ALA A 535 10.04 -25.19 -16.61
N MET A 536 9.08 -25.59 -17.45
CA MET A 536 7.69 -25.79 -17.00
C MET A 536 7.60 -26.91 -15.95
N THR A 537 8.38 -27.99 -16.11
CA THR A 537 8.43 -29.10 -15.13
C THR A 537 9.07 -28.64 -13.83
N ASP A 538 10.18 -27.91 -13.91
CA ASP A 538 10.90 -27.40 -12.75
C ASP A 538 10.00 -26.45 -11.94
N ILE A 539 9.31 -25.49 -12.61
CA ILE A 539 8.37 -24.56 -11.96
C ILE A 539 7.23 -25.32 -11.26
N GLN A 540 6.67 -26.34 -11.89
CA GLN A 540 5.62 -27.16 -11.27
C GLN A 540 6.13 -27.92 -10.05
N GLN A 541 7.35 -28.47 -10.11
CA GLN A 541 7.98 -29.16 -8.97
C GLN A 541 8.26 -28.20 -7.81
N MET A 542 8.54 -26.93 -8.10
CA MET A 542 8.71 -25.87 -7.10
C MET A 542 7.39 -25.41 -6.47
N GLY A 543 6.24 -25.95 -6.86
CA GLY A 543 4.93 -25.49 -6.41
C GLY A 543 4.46 -24.20 -7.08
N GLY A 544 5.15 -23.75 -8.14
CA GLY A 544 4.82 -22.55 -8.87
C GLY A 544 3.69 -22.72 -9.90
N THR A 545 3.14 -21.61 -10.32
CA THR A 545 2.13 -21.51 -11.41
C THR A 545 2.68 -20.64 -12.52
N PHE A 546 2.27 -20.90 -13.76
CA PHE A 546 2.71 -20.09 -14.90
C PHE A 546 1.59 -19.91 -15.93
N SER A 547 1.66 -18.80 -16.66
CA SER A 547 0.80 -18.47 -17.80
C SER A 547 1.27 -19.23 -19.06
N GLN A 548 0.48 -19.13 -20.13
CA GLN A 548 0.86 -19.73 -21.40
C GLN A 548 2.19 -19.14 -21.91
N PRO A 549 3.20 -19.98 -22.25
CA PRO A 549 4.47 -19.51 -22.77
C PRO A 549 4.33 -18.72 -24.08
N GLU A 550 5.03 -17.60 -24.18
CA GLU A 550 5.06 -16.72 -25.36
C GLU A 550 6.40 -16.89 -26.08
N THR A 551 6.37 -17.31 -27.35
CA THR A 551 7.59 -17.49 -28.15
C THR A 551 7.89 -16.24 -28.98
N ILE A 552 9.09 -15.70 -28.81
CA ILE A 552 9.60 -14.51 -29.51
C ILE A 552 10.91 -14.91 -30.20
N GLY A 553 10.83 -15.26 -31.51
CA GLY A 553 12.00 -15.77 -32.23
C GLY A 553 12.47 -17.13 -31.72
N ASP A 554 13.76 -17.23 -31.35
CA ASP A 554 14.37 -18.47 -30.79
C ASP A 554 14.22 -18.57 -29.27
N MET A 555 13.66 -17.57 -28.61
CA MET A 555 13.46 -17.50 -27.16
C MET A 555 11.98 -17.64 -26.81
N THR A 556 11.71 -18.17 -25.62
CA THR A 556 10.36 -18.24 -25.06
C THR A 556 10.34 -17.60 -23.70
N ARG A 557 9.34 -16.76 -23.46
CA ARG A 557 9.05 -16.14 -22.18
C ARG A 557 7.99 -16.94 -21.42
N ILE A 558 8.25 -17.27 -20.18
CA ILE A 558 7.31 -17.90 -19.24
C ILE A 558 7.13 -16.94 -18.06
N SER A 559 5.91 -16.52 -17.80
CA SER A 559 5.57 -15.65 -16.65
C SER A 559 4.70 -16.42 -15.68
N GLY A 560 4.86 -16.17 -14.38
CA GLY A 560 4.10 -16.88 -13.38
C GLY A 560 4.44 -16.46 -11.96
N SER A 561 4.04 -17.27 -11.00
CA SER A 561 4.36 -17.07 -9.58
C SER A 561 4.84 -18.36 -8.95
N ALA A 562 5.76 -18.26 -7.98
CA ALA A 562 6.30 -19.40 -7.25
C ALA A 562 6.78 -19.00 -5.85
N PRO A 563 6.81 -19.97 -4.90
CA PRO A 563 7.35 -19.74 -3.57
C PRO A 563 8.81 -19.28 -3.61
N VAL A 564 9.15 -18.29 -2.78
CA VAL A 564 10.55 -17.83 -2.63
C VAL A 564 11.45 -18.97 -2.16
N ALA A 565 10.94 -19.82 -1.29
CA ALA A 565 11.68 -20.96 -0.71
C ALA A 565 12.29 -21.88 -1.77
N THR A 566 11.58 -22.14 -2.85
CA THR A 566 11.97 -23.07 -3.92
C THR A 566 12.61 -22.37 -5.11
N MET A 567 12.28 -21.10 -5.38
CA MET A 567 12.71 -20.40 -6.60
C MET A 567 13.97 -19.54 -6.41
N ARG A 568 14.38 -19.22 -5.18
CA ARG A 568 15.48 -18.26 -4.93
C ARG A 568 16.79 -18.61 -5.64
N ASP A 569 17.13 -19.91 -5.73
CA ASP A 569 18.39 -20.38 -6.32
C ASP A 569 18.25 -20.85 -7.78
N TYR A 570 17.04 -20.83 -8.32
CA TYR A 570 16.73 -21.37 -9.65
C TYR A 570 17.43 -20.66 -10.81
N GLN A 571 17.88 -19.42 -10.64
CA GLN A 571 18.69 -18.71 -11.64
C GLN A 571 19.98 -19.47 -11.98
N MET A 572 20.61 -20.13 -11.01
CA MET A 572 21.82 -20.94 -11.25
C MET A 572 21.51 -22.14 -12.14
N ASP A 573 20.39 -22.81 -11.88
CA ASP A 573 19.94 -23.94 -12.70
C ASP A 573 19.60 -23.50 -14.13
N VAL A 574 18.87 -22.38 -14.25
CA VAL A 574 18.54 -21.75 -15.55
C VAL A 574 19.82 -21.45 -16.34
N THR A 575 20.79 -20.83 -15.71
CA THR A 575 22.09 -20.52 -16.34
C THR A 575 22.81 -21.79 -16.77
N GLY A 576 22.78 -22.82 -15.95
CA GLY A 576 23.41 -24.13 -16.22
C GLY A 576 22.84 -24.82 -17.47
N TYR A 577 21.51 -25.05 -17.50
CA TYR A 577 20.91 -25.82 -18.59
C TYR A 577 20.70 -25.03 -19.89
N THR A 578 20.68 -23.69 -19.81
CA THR A 578 20.59 -22.81 -20.99
C THR A 578 21.94 -22.37 -21.52
N HIS A 579 23.07 -22.83 -20.92
CA HIS A 579 24.43 -22.42 -21.25
C HIS A 579 24.61 -20.88 -21.20
N GLY A 580 24.02 -20.23 -20.18
CA GLY A 580 24.10 -18.80 -19.97
C GLY A 580 23.19 -17.94 -20.83
N LYS A 581 22.30 -18.53 -21.64
CA LYS A 581 21.34 -17.79 -22.48
C LYS A 581 20.04 -17.47 -21.76
N GLY A 582 19.69 -18.21 -20.69
CA GLY A 582 18.46 -18.04 -19.94
C GLY A 582 18.58 -16.89 -18.93
N ARG A 583 17.47 -16.18 -18.73
CA ARG A 583 17.35 -15.09 -17.75
C ARG A 583 16.12 -15.32 -16.92
N LEU A 584 16.27 -15.29 -15.59
CA LEU A 584 15.18 -15.33 -14.64
C LEU A 584 15.13 -14.00 -13.89
N ASN A 585 13.97 -13.38 -13.85
CA ASN A 585 13.71 -12.21 -13.04
C ASN A 585 12.58 -12.53 -12.07
N CYS A 586 12.80 -12.24 -10.78
CA CYS A 586 11.84 -12.45 -9.72
C CYS A 586 11.55 -11.13 -9.01
N ILE A 587 10.27 -10.86 -8.75
CA ILE A 587 9.80 -9.71 -8.00
C ILE A 587 8.90 -10.26 -6.89
N LEU A 588 9.07 -9.77 -5.65
CA LEU A 588 8.19 -10.17 -4.56
C LEU A 588 6.74 -9.72 -4.86
N SER A 589 5.82 -10.68 -4.94
CA SER A 589 4.39 -10.40 -5.19
C SER A 589 3.58 -10.29 -3.89
N GLY A 590 4.12 -10.76 -2.76
CA GLY A 590 3.46 -10.76 -1.46
C GLY A 590 3.53 -12.10 -0.77
N TYR A 591 2.59 -12.35 0.13
CA TYR A 591 2.50 -13.57 0.90
C TYR A 591 1.29 -14.40 0.49
N GLU A 592 1.48 -15.72 0.35
CA GLU A 592 0.43 -16.70 0.04
C GLU A 592 0.46 -17.84 1.08
N PRO A 593 -0.62 -18.62 1.21
CA PRO A 593 -0.59 -19.80 2.08
C PRO A 593 0.57 -20.73 1.74
N CYS A 594 1.29 -21.17 2.75
CA CYS A 594 2.47 -21.99 2.59
C CYS A 594 2.11 -23.35 1.98
N HIS A 595 2.81 -23.75 0.91
CA HIS A 595 2.53 -24.97 0.15
C HIS A 595 2.89 -26.27 0.89
N ASN A 596 3.82 -26.20 1.85
CA ASN A 596 4.30 -27.35 2.63
C ASN A 596 4.28 -27.06 4.15
N THR A 597 3.20 -26.50 4.64
CA THR A 597 3.02 -26.00 6.01
C THR A 597 3.49 -27.01 7.09
N GLU A 598 3.13 -28.29 6.97
CA GLU A 598 3.46 -29.32 7.99
C GLU A 598 4.97 -29.54 8.10
N GLU A 599 5.69 -29.55 6.97
CA GLU A 599 7.15 -29.71 6.93
C GLU A 599 7.85 -28.51 7.57
N VAL A 600 7.41 -27.30 7.24
CA VAL A 600 7.96 -26.05 7.78
C VAL A 600 7.75 -25.95 9.29
N ILE A 601 6.55 -26.27 9.79
CA ILE A 601 6.28 -26.29 11.23
C ILE A 601 7.20 -27.32 11.96
N ALA A 602 7.38 -28.49 11.37
CA ALA A 602 8.23 -29.54 11.95
C ALA A 602 9.71 -29.13 11.94
N GLU A 603 10.18 -28.44 10.90
CA GLU A 603 11.54 -27.93 10.78
C GLU A 603 11.84 -26.82 11.78
N ILE A 604 10.95 -25.83 11.92
CA ILE A 604 11.11 -24.71 12.85
C ILE A 604 10.96 -25.19 14.31
N GLY A 605 10.06 -26.15 14.55
CA GLY A 605 9.90 -26.78 15.87
C GLY A 605 9.46 -25.82 16.98
N TYR A 606 8.79 -24.71 16.64
CA TYR A 606 8.30 -23.74 17.62
C TYR A 606 7.17 -24.33 18.47
N ASP A 607 7.30 -24.24 19.79
CA ASP A 607 6.26 -24.66 20.73
C ASP A 607 5.65 -23.46 21.46
N SER A 608 4.43 -23.12 21.06
CA SER A 608 3.68 -22.00 21.63
C SER A 608 3.22 -22.21 23.10
N GLU A 609 3.33 -23.45 23.64
CA GLU A 609 3.02 -23.74 25.06
C GLU A 609 4.19 -23.39 25.98
N THR A 610 5.40 -23.50 25.48
CA THR A 610 6.63 -23.25 26.26
C THR A 610 7.11 -21.80 26.16
N ASP A 611 6.47 -20.97 25.31
CA ASP A 611 6.82 -19.57 25.12
C ASP A 611 6.35 -18.70 26.30
N ILE A 612 7.28 -18.47 27.24
CA ILE A 612 7.03 -17.69 28.48
C ILE A 612 6.84 -16.20 28.20
N GLU A 613 7.41 -15.67 27.11
CA GLU A 613 7.32 -14.25 26.76
C GLU A 613 5.96 -13.88 26.15
N ASN A 614 5.28 -14.86 25.56
CA ASN A 614 3.96 -14.70 24.94
C ASN A 614 2.92 -15.64 25.55
N PRO A 615 2.59 -15.48 26.85
CA PRO A 615 1.66 -16.38 27.52
C PRO A 615 0.24 -16.20 27.02
N ALA A 616 -0.44 -17.31 26.71
CA ALA A 616 -1.84 -17.35 26.35
C ALA A 616 -2.78 -17.53 27.56
N ASP A 617 -2.24 -18.11 28.64
CA ASP A 617 -2.99 -18.44 29.84
C ASP A 617 -3.35 -17.15 30.63
N SER A 618 -4.57 -17.06 31.12
CA SER A 618 -5.06 -15.93 31.90
C SER A 618 -4.85 -16.14 33.41
N VAL A 619 -4.80 -15.06 34.17
CA VAL A 619 -4.64 -15.08 35.64
C VAL A 619 -5.91 -14.55 36.28
N PHE A 620 -6.56 -15.39 37.08
CA PHE A 620 -7.76 -15.06 37.86
C PHE A 620 -7.47 -15.07 39.35
N CYS A 621 -8.35 -14.46 40.13
CA CYS A 621 -8.23 -14.42 41.58
C CYS A 621 -9.44 -15.06 42.26
N SER A 622 -9.21 -16.00 43.19
CA SER A 622 -10.25 -16.54 44.04
C SER A 622 -9.78 -16.55 45.50
N HIS A 623 -10.62 -16.03 46.39
CA HIS A 623 -10.32 -15.94 47.82
C HIS A 623 -8.99 -15.26 48.14
N GLY A 624 -8.54 -14.28 47.33
CA GLY A 624 -7.31 -13.55 47.56
C GLY A 624 -6.05 -14.27 47.06
N ALA A 625 -6.16 -15.39 46.35
CA ALA A 625 -5.07 -16.11 45.71
C ALA A 625 -5.23 -16.10 44.19
N GLY A 626 -4.17 -15.67 43.47
CA GLY A 626 -4.14 -15.76 42.00
C GLY A 626 -3.95 -17.21 41.56
N PHE A 627 -4.65 -17.62 40.51
CA PHE A 627 -4.47 -18.90 39.85
C PHE A 627 -4.50 -18.76 38.33
N VAL A 628 -3.77 -19.63 37.65
CA VAL A 628 -3.65 -19.60 36.20
C VAL A 628 -4.75 -20.47 35.59
N VAL A 629 -5.46 -19.92 34.62
CA VAL A 629 -6.44 -20.62 33.80
C VAL A 629 -5.87 -20.78 32.39
N LYS A 630 -5.87 -22.02 31.91
CA LYS A 630 -5.40 -22.37 30.57
C LYS A 630 -6.22 -21.67 29.50
N TRP A 631 -5.59 -21.33 28.37
CA TRP A 631 -6.17 -20.59 27.26
C TRP A 631 -7.48 -21.22 26.73
N ASP A 632 -7.61 -22.54 26.73
CA ASP A 632 -8.78 -23.29 26.27
C ASP A 632 -9.98 -23.21 27.25
N LYS A 633 -9.77 -22.74 28.48
CA LYS A 633 -10.78 -22.65 29.53
C LYS A 633 -11.08 -21.23 29.98
N VAL A 634 -10.50 -20.23 29.34
CA VAL A 634 -10.71 -18.81 29.72
C VAL A 634 -12.16 -18.41 29.62
N TYR A 635 -12.88 -18.91 28.62
CA TYR A 635 -14.31 -18.61 28.43
C TYR A 635 -15.22 -19.10 29.59
N ASP A 636 -14.81 -20.15 30.32
CA ASP A 636 -15.55 -20.66 31.48
C ASP A 636 -15.40 -19.77 32.72
N HIS A 637 -14.40 -18.86 32.72
CA HIS A 637 -14.02 -18.05 33.88
C HIS A 637 -14.13 -16.53 33.65
N MET A 638 -14.33 -16.07 32.41
CA MET A 638 -14.41 -14.65 32.09
C MET A 638 -15.57 -13.95 32.81
N HIS A 639 -15.42 -12.66 33.08
CA HIS A 639 -16.39 -11.86 33.84
C HIS A 639 -17.30 -11.02 32.93
N ILE A 640 -17.04 -10.98 31.64
CA ILE A 640 -17.87 -10.34 30.62
C ILE A 640 -18.36 -11.44 29.70
N ASP A 641 -19.63 -11.42 29.32
CA ASP A 641 -20.17 -12.37 28.35
C ASP A 641 -19.52 -12.14 26.98
N GLY A 642 -18.99 -13.22 26.38
CA GLY A 642 -18.38 -13.18 25.06
C GLY A 642 -19.39 -13.00 23.93
N ILE A 643 -18.88 -12.64 22.75
CA ILE A 643 -19.70 -12.68 21.54
C ILE A 643 -19.90 -14.16 21.19
N LYS A 644 -21.16 -14.57 21.02
CA LYS A 644 -21.46 -15.84 20.37
C LYS A 644 -21.17 -15.69 18.87
N LEU A 645 -19.95 -16.03 18.46
CA LEU A 645 -19.64 -16.34 17.07
C LEU A 645 -20.33 -17.70 16.85
N ASP A 646 -21.43 -17.73 16.11
CA ASP A 646 -22.12 -18.97 15.75
C ASP A 646 -21.10 -19.88 15.04
N GLN A 647 -20.57 -20.86 15.77
CA GLN A 647 -19.99 -22.03 15.17
C GLN A 647 -21.17 -22.84 14.65
N ASP A 648 -21.29 -22.93 13.34
CA ASP A 648 -22.28 -23.80 12.68
C ASP A 648 -21.99 -25.25 13.06
N ASP A 649 -22.63 -25.68 14.16
CA ASP A 649 -22.82 -27.10 14.43
C ASP A 649 -23.99 -27.61 13.56
N ASP A 650 -23.67 -28.47 12.59
CA ASP A 650 -24.52 -29.48 11.94
C ASP A 650 -25.97 -29.07 11.50
N GLU A 651 -26.19 -27.90 10.93
CA GLU A 651 -27.46 -27.54 10.29
C GLU A 651 -27.42 -27.43 8.75
N GLU A 652 -26.35 -27.82 8.06
CA GLU A 652 -26.26 -27.70 6.61
C GLU A 652 -27.35 -28.48 5.84
N GLU A 653 -27.88 -29.58 6.37
CA GLU A 653 -28.96 -30.32 5.70
C GLU A 653 -30.34 -29.65 5.86
N ASN A 654 -30.55 -28.87 6.92
CA ASN A 654 -31.82 -28.21 7.17
C ASN A 654 -31.96 -26.84 6.52
N VAL A 655 -30.82 -26.15 6.27
CA VAL A 655 -30.78 -24.83 5.61
C VAL A 655 -31.09 -24.97 4.12
N TYR A 656 -30.58 -26.02 3.46
CA TYR A 656 -30.86 -26.27 2.04
C TYR A 656 -32.35 -26.64 1.79
N GLN A 657 -32.98 -27.37 2.67
CA GLN A 657 -34.39 -27.65 2.56
C GLN A 657 -35.25 -26.41 2.85
N ARG A 658 -34.95 -25.62 3.88
CA ARG A 658 -35.64 -24.35 4.17
C ARG A 658 -35.42 -23.30 3.08
N ALA A 659 -34.20 -23.21 2.49
CA ALA A 659 -33.94 -22.33 1.37
C ALA A 659 -34.75 -22.71 0.11
N ASN A 660 -34.95 -24.01 -0.15
CA ASN A 660 -35.75 -24.47 -1.29
C ASN A 660 -37.26 -24.23 -1.08
N ASP A 661 -37.78 -24.32 0.14
CA ASP A 661 -39.19 -24.02 0.44
C ASP A 661 -39.48 -22.51 0.36
N TYR A 662 -38.49 -21.63 0.66
CA TYR A 662 -38.58 -20.17 0.50
C TYR A 662 -38.43 -19.69 -0.93
N ILE A 663 -37.69 -20.40 -1.79
CA ILE A 663 -37.50 -20.04 -3.22
C ILE A 663 -38.83 -20.14 -4.02
N ASN A 664 -39.83 -20.85 -3.53
CA ASN A 664 -41.12 -20.99 -4.18
C ASN A 664 -42.16 -19.93 -3.79
N MET A 665 -41.88 -19.07 -2.83
CA MET A 665 -42.74 -17.90 -2.50
C MET A 665 -42.21 -16.67 -3.26
N VAL A 666 -42.83 -16.34 -4.38
CA VAL A 666 -42.62 -15.07 -5.11
C VAL A 666 -43.15 -13.95 -4.21
N ALA A 667 -42.29 -13.12 -3.66
CA ALA A 667 -42.70 -11.89 -3.00
C ALA A 667 -43.22 -10.92 -4.07
N ASP A 668 -44.46 -10.59 -4.02
CA ASP A 668 -45.13 -9.67 -4.92
C ASP A 668 -44.81 -8.20 -4.51
N ASP A 669 -44.76 -7.29 -5.48
CA ASP A 669 -44.63 -5.82 -5.26
C ASP A 669 -45.64 -5.32 -4.20
N ASN A 670 -46.75 -6.05 -4.01
CA ASN A 670 -47.76 -5.82 -2.97
C ASN A 670 -47.23 -5.99 -1.54
N GLU A 671 -46.17 -6.83 -1.33
CA GLU A 671 -45.67 -7.10 0.04
C GLU A 671 -44.84 -5.91 0.54
N LEU A 672 -44.02 -5.31 -0.32
CA LEU A 672 -43.29 -4.11 0.02
C LEU A 672 -44.23 -2.91 0.26
N THR A 673 -45.27 -2.77 -0.59
CA THR A 673 -46.29 -1.76 -0.41
C THR A 673 -47.04 -1.95 0.93
N GLN A 674 -47.32 -3.20 1.33
CA GLN A 674 -47.91 -3.48 2.63
C GLN A 674 -46.97 -3.16 3.81
N ILE A 675 -45.69 -3.38 3.69
CA ILE A 675 -44.67 -2.99 4.70
C ILE A 675 -44.68 -1.47 4.87
N PHE A 676 -44.66 -0.70 3.76
CA PHE A 676 -44.74 0.75 3.78
C PHE A 676 -46.04 1.25 4.40
N GLU A 677 -47.16 0.70 3.95
CA GLU A 677 -48.51 1.10 4.47
C GLU A 677 -48.69 0.73 5.95
N ARG A 678 -48.14 -0.39 6.41
CA ARG A 678 -48.15 -0.80 7.81
C ARG A 678 -47.31 0.12 8.71
N THR A 679 -46.22 0.67 8.17
CA THR A 679 -45.26 1.48 8.95
C THR A 679 -45.67 2.95 8.97
N TYR A 680 -46.11 3.50 7.84
CA TYR A 680 -46.30 4.95 7.64
C TYR A 680 -47.70 5.34 7.12
N GLY A 681 -48.61 4.36 6.86
CA GLY A 681 -49.92 4.62 6.28
C GLY A 681 -49.95 4.62 4.75
N PRO A 682 -51.09 4.80 4.11
CA PRO A 682 -51.26 4.62 2.66
C PRO A 682 -50.41 5.56 1.81
N VAL A 683 -49.70 4.98 0.82
CA VAL A 683 -48.79 5.71 -0.09
C VAL A 683 -49.63 6.53 -1.10
N ARG A 684 -49.45 7.86 -1.14
CA ARG A 684 -50.11 8.75 -2.11
C ARG A 684 -49.42 8.65 -3.48
N ARG A 685 -50.13 7.98 -4.45
CA ARG A 685 -49.63 7.85 -5.84
C ARG A 685 -49.98 9.08 -6.67
N LYS A 686 -48.98 9.77 -7.23
CA LYS A 686 -49.12 10.67 -8.41
C LYS A 686 -48.85 9.85 -9.67
N VAL A 687 -49.88 9.50 -10.44
CA VAL A 687 -49.79 8.68 -11.63
C VAL A 687 -49.48 9.57 -12.83
N ALA A 688 -48.40 9.31 -13.53
CA ALA A 688 -48.22 9.69 -14.92
C ALA A 688 -47.89 8.42 -15.72
N SER A 689 -48.81 7.98 -16.53
CA SER A 689 -48.68 6.76 -17.36
C SER A 689 -47.99 7.03 -18.68
N TYR A 690 -46.93 6.28 -18.99
CA TYR A 690 -46.48 6.10 -20.37
C TYR A 690 -46.24 4.61 -20.65
N THR A 691 -47.01 4.09 -21.58
CA THR A 691 -46.89 2.73 -22.13
C THR A 691 -45.88 2.68 -23.26
N VAL A 692 -44.84 1.83 -23.14
CA VAL A 692 -43.97 1.48 -24.25
C VAL A 692 -44.13 0.00 -24.62
N LYS A 693 -44.40 -0.24 -25.91
CA LYS A 693 -44.62 -1.55 -26.54
C LYS A 693 -43.30 -2.32 -26.66
N LYS A 694 -43.38 -3.63 -26.32
CA LYS A 694 -42.32 -4.62 -26.58
C LYS A 694 -42.25 -4.97 -28.05
N SER A 695 -41.08 -5.10 -28.62
CA SER A 695 -40.80 -5.84 -29.82
C SER A 695 -39.83 -6.99 -29.52
N ALA A 696 -40.23 -8.19 -29.98
CA ALA A 696 -39.49 -9.43 -29.81
C ALA A 696 -38.49 -9.62 -30.99
N THR A 697 -37.35 -10.19 -30.74
CA THR A 697 -36.61 -10.99 -31.71
C THR A 697 -35.77 -12.09 -31.03
N GLU A 698 -35.71 -13.22 -31.68
CA GLU A 698 -35.40 -14.57 -31.23
C GLU A 698 -33.91 -14.91 -31.02
N GLN A 699 -33.71 -15.73 -30.02
CA GLN A 699 -32.88 -16.94 -29.82
C GLN A 699 -31.60 -17.20 -30.60
N LYS A 700 -30.54 -17.55 -29.87
CA LYS A 700 -29.74 -18.79 -30.12
C LYS A 700 -29.13 -19.32 -28.80
N LYS A 701 -29.30 -20.65 -28.64
CA LYS A 701 -28.95 -21.46 -27.51
C LYS A 701 -27.43 -21.64 -27.34
N HIS A 702 -26.92 -21.49 -26.10
CA HIS A 702 -25.84 -22.32 -25.59
C HIS A 702 -26.12 -22.67 -24.13
N GLN A 703 -26.08 -23.98 -23.85
CA GLN A 703 -26.27 -24.54 -22.50
C GLN A 703 -25.13 -24.11 -21.57
N LYS A 704 -25.46 -23.42 -20.50
CA LYS A 704 -24.67 -23.32 -19.28
C LYS A 704 -25.64 -23.38 -18.08
N SER A 705 -25.17 -24.00 -16.99
CA SER A 705 -25.82 -24.20 -15.71
C SER A 705 -26.73 -23.04 -15.29
N LYS A 706 -27.92 -23.39 -14.80
CA LYS A 706 -28.96 -22.44 -14.41
C LYS A 706 -28.47 -21.55 -13.27
N PRO A 707 -28.45 -20.22 -13.39
CA PRO A 707 -28.35 -19.36 -12.24
C PRO A 707 -29.66 -19.35 -11.48
N VAL A 708 -29.58 -19.39 -10.15
CA VAL A 708 -30.70 -19.20 -9.24
C VAL A 708 -31.25 -17.79 -9.48
N LYS A 709 -32.50 -17.66 -9.89
CA LYS A 709 -33.19 -16.37 -9.99
C LYS A 709 -33.50 -15.88 -8.59
N LEU A 710 -32.68 -14.96 -8.04
CA LEU A 710 -33.14 -14.07 -6.97
C LEU A 710 -34.17 -13.09 -7.56
N GLY A 711 -35.18 -12.68 -6.74
CA GLY A 711 -36.18 -11.70 -7.11
C GLY A 711 -35.61 -10.32 -7.44
N ASP A 712 -36.48 -9.31 -7.56
CA ASP A 712 -36.12 -7.94 -7.96
C ASP A 712 -35.01 -7.33 -7.09
N GLU A 713 -34.22 -6.43 -7.68
CA GLU A 713 -33.13 -5.75 -6.99
C GLU A 713 -33.65 -4.49 -6.26
N TYR A 714 -33.32 -4.36 -4.98
CA TYR A 714 -33.63 -3.21 -4.13
C TYR A 714 -32.36 -2.46 -3.76
N LEU A 715 -32.40 -1.13 -3.84
CA LEU A 715 -31.34 -0.23 -3.37
C LEU A 715 -31.91 0.68 -2.27
N LEU A 716 -31.43 0.47 -1.05
CA LEU A 716 -31.70 1.34 0.10
C LEU A 716 -30.59 2.38 0.19
N VAL A 717 -30.92 3.64 0.41
CA VAL A 717 -29.96 4.74 0.44
C VAL A 717 -30.19 5.58 1.69
N ASP A 718 -29.18 5.72 2.53
CA ASP A 718 -29.16 6.72 3.60
C ASP A 718 -28.92 8.11 3.04
N GLY A 719 -29.97 8.95 3.01
CA GLY A 719 -29.95 10.24 2.34
C GLY A 719 -28.95 11.22 2.94
N TYR A 720 -28.89 11.36 4.27
CA TYR A 720 -27.95 12.30 4.89
C TYR A 720 -26.50 11.80 4.83
N ASN A 721 -26.29 10.52 4.95
CA ASN A 721 -24.95 9.95 4.82
C ASN A 721 -24.37 10.22 3.42
N ILE A 722 -25.19 10.07 2.37
CA ILE A 722 -24.79 10.39 0.99
C ILE A 722 -24.62 11.91 0.79
N ILE A 723 -25.52 12.75 1.28
CA ILE A 723 -25.42 14.23 1.17
C ILE A 723 -24.10 14.73 1.76
N PHE A 724 -23.70 14.21 2.93
CA PHE A 724 -22.45 14.64 3.58
C PHE A 724 -21.20 13.95 3.05
N ALA A 725 -21.33 12.85 2.31
CA ALA A 725 -20.22 12.15 1.66
C ALA A 725 -19.86 12.73 0.28
N TRP A 726 -20.82 13.30 -0.45
CA TRP A 726 -20.60 13.86 -1.79
C TRP A 726 -20.30 15.35 -1.72
N ASP A 727 -19.13 15.79 -2.23
CA ASP A 727 -18.64 17.17 -2.10
C ASP A 727 -19.63 18.21 -2.65
N GLU A 728 -20.29 17.93 -3.79
CA GLU A 728 -21.29 18.81 -4.42
C GLU A 728 -22.50 19.01 -3.49
N LEU A 729 -23.06 17.93 -2.98
CA LEU A 729 -24.23 17.97 -2.10
C LEU A 729 -23.89 18.54 -0.72
N LYS A 730 -22.70 18.24 -0.21
CA LYS A 730 -22.16 18.79 1.04
C LYS A 730 -21.99 20.31 0.97
N ALA A 731 -21.59 20.84 -0.18
CA ALA A 731 -21.51 22.28 -0.40
C ALA A 731 -22.91 22.91 -0.37
N LEU A 732 -23.89 22.34 -1.11
CA LEU A 732 -25.28 22.79 -1.10
C LEU A 732 -25.93 22.70 0.28
N ALA A 733 -25.63 21.65 1.06
CA ALA A 733 -26.17 21.44 2.39
C ALA A 733 -25.74 22.50 3.41
N LYS A 734 -24.59 23.16 3.20
CA LYS A 734 -24.11 24.28 4.03
C LYS A 734 -25.01 25.53 3.87
N ASP A 735 -25.53 25.75 2.68
CA ASP A 735 -26.36 26.90 2.38
C ASP A 735 -27.84 26.58 2.63
N ASN A 736 -28.33 25.44 2.15
CA ASN A 736 -29.71 25.00 2.34
C ASN A 736 -29.84 23.47 2.24
N LEU A 737 -30.16 22.84 3.35
CA LEU A 737 -30.30 21.37 3.45
C LEU A 737 -31.45 20.83 2.59
N ASN A 738 -32.53 21.57 2.39
CA ASN A 738 -33.63 21.14 1.56
C ASN A 738 -33.24 21.12 0.07
N MET A 739 -32.46 22.07 -0.40
CA MET A 739 -31.93 22.07 -1.78
C MET A 739 -30.99 20.85 -2.01
N ALA A 740 -30.20 20.49 -1.01
CA ALA A 740 -29.35 19.31 -1.10
C ALA A 740 -30.17 17.99 -1.15
N ARG A 741 -31.29 17.91 -0.41
CA ARG A 741 -32.22 16.77 -0.50
C ARG A 741 -32.86 16.66 -1.88
N ASP A 742 -33.43 17.79 -2.39
CA ASP A 742 -34.08 17.82 -3.69
C ASP A 742 -33.09 17.43 -4.79
N ARG A 743 -31.85 17.93 -4.72
CA ARG A 743 -30.79 17.59 -5.67
C ARG A 743 -30.41 16.10 -5.62
N LEU A 744 -30.33 15.49 -4.42
CA LEU A 744 -30.09 14.06 -4.27
C LEU A 744 -31.22 13.23 -4.85
N ILE A 745 -32.49 13.63 -4.60
CA ILE A 745 -33.67 13.00 -5.15
C ILE A 745 -33.63 13.00 -6.68
N ASP A 746 -33.31 14.12 -7.32
CA ASP A 746 -33.21 14.24 -8.78
C ASP A 746 -32.12 13.29 -9.36
N ILE A 747 -30.94 13.28 -8.73
CA ILE A 747 -29.83 12.40 -9.16
C ILE A 747 -30.25 10.92 -9.08
N LEU A 748 -30.89 10.53 -7.96
CA LEU A 748 -31.29 9.14 -7.76
C LEU A 748 -32.49 8.75 -8.61
N CYS A 749 -33.36 9.66 -8.96
CA CYS A 749 -34.44 9.42 -9.93
C CYS A 749 -33.88 9.10 -11.33
N ASN A 750 -32.86 9.84 -11.77
CA ASN A 750 -32.17 9.57 -13.03
C ASN A 750 -31.47 8.24 -13.01
N TYR A 751 -30.76 7.93 -11.94
CA TYR A 751 -30.06 6.64 -11.76
C TYR A 751 -31.04 5.47 -11.76
N GLN A 752 -32.18 5.56 -11.04
CA GLN A 752 -33.19 4.52 -10.99
C GLN A 752 -33.82 4.29 -12.38
N GLY A 753 -34.09 5.35 -13.14
CA GLY A 753 -34.61 5.24 -14.50
C GLY A 753 -33.71 4.42 -15.43
N PHE A 754 -32.38 4.52 -15.25
CA PHE A 754 -31.39 3.76 -15.99
C PHE A 754 -31.24 2.31 -15.50
N LYS A 755 -31.12 2.10 -14.19
CA LYS A 755 -30.88 0.79 -13.59
C LYS A 755 -32.15 -0.06 -13.45
N GLN A 756 -33.33 0.54 -13.40
CA GLN A 756 -34.63 -0.12 -13.22
C GLN A 756 -34.70 -0.97 -11.94
N CYS A 757 -34.02 -0.55 -10.87
CA CYS A 757 -34.09 -1.16 -9.55
C CYS A 757 -35.17 -0.50 -8.67
N ASN A 758 -35.63 -1.18 -7.61
CA ASN A 758 -36.51 -0.58 -6.60
C ASN A 758 -35.66 0.27 -5.62
N LEU A 759 -35.74 1.60 -5.72
CA LEU A 759 -34.95 2.52 -4.93
C LEU A 759 -35.76 3.12 -3.78
N ILE A 760 -35.22 3.04 -2.55
CA ILE A 760 -35.78 3.61 -1.34
C ILE A 760 -34.73 4.53 -0.71
N LEU A 761 -35.05 5.82 -0.69
CA LEU A 761 -34.20 6.85 -0.08
C LEU A 761 -34.74 7.20 1.30
N VAL A 762 -33.91 7.09 2.33
CA VAL A 762 -34.33 7.29 3.74
C VAL A 762 -33.66 8.55 4.30
N PHE A 763 -34.46 9.41 4.95
CA PHE A 763 -33.99 10.60 5.66
C PHE A 763 -34.41 10.56 7.13
N ASP A 764 -33.49 10.88 8.03
CA ASP A 764 -33.78 11.08 9.44
C ASP A 764 -34.67 12.28 9.67
N ALA A 765 -35.77 12.09 10.38
CA ALA A 765 -36.66 13.16 10.83
C ALA A 765 -36.27 13.71 12.22
N TYR A 766 -35.11 13.41 12.72
CA TYR A 766 -34.59 13.70 14.07
C TYR A 766 -34.75 15.14 14.57
N LYS A 767 -34.91 16.13 13.68
CA LYS A 767 -35.00 17.58 14.03
C LYS A 767 -36.41 18.15 14.01
N VAL A 768 -37.46 17.36 13.72
CA VAL A 768 -38.84 17.82 13.66
C VAL A 768 -39.63 17.17 14.79
N LYS A 769 -39.84 17.90 15.89
CA LYS A 769 -40.70 17.42 17.03
C LYS A 769 -42.11 17.13 16.56
N GLY A 770 -42.60 15.92 16.86
CA GLY A 770 -43.97 15.48 16.56
C GLY A 770 -44.14 14.88 15.16
N ASN A 771 -43.03 14.54 14.44
CA ASN A 771 -43.13 13.87 13.14
C ASN A 771 -43.60 12.40 13.30
N VAL A 772 -44.71 12.05 12.68
CA VAL A 772 -45.31 10.71 12.71
C VAL A 772 -44.64 9.76 11.70
N GLY A 773 -43.67 10.26 10.93
CA GLY A 773 -43.05 9.62 9.77
C GLY A 773 -43.92 9.75 8.51
N SER A 774 -43.30 9.83 7.37
CA SER A 774 -44.00 9.85 6.07
C SER A 774 -43.21 9.05 5.03
N ALA A 775 -43.96 8.41 4.14
CA ALA A 775 -43.42 7.75 2.96
C ALA A 775 -44.13 8.34 1.72
N GLU A 776 -43.31 8.86 0.79
CA GLU A 776 -43.85 9.49 -0.42
C GLU A 776 -43.15 8.87 -1.63
N LYS A 777 -43.91 8.62 -2.69
CA LYS A 777 -43.32 8.22 -3.98
C LYS A 777 -43.11 9.47 -4.80
N ILE A 778 -41.82 9.87 -4.96
CA ILE A 778 -41.41 11.01 -5.75
C ILE A 778 -40.86 10.49 -7.09
N HIS A 779 -41.55 10.82 -8.18
CA HIS A 779 -41.27 10.28 -9.51
C HIS A 779 -41.23 8.73 -9.52
N ASN A 780 -40.03 8.17 -9.65
CA ASN A 780 -39.78 6.74 -9.77
C ASN A 780 -39.11 6.12 -8.53
N ILE A 781 -38.84 6.89 -7.48
CA ILE A 781 -38.24 6.40 -6.23
C ILE A 781 -39.17 6.58 -5.03
N ASN A 782 -38.99 5.78 -3.96
CA ASN A 782 -39.69 5.93 -2.70
C ASN A 782 -38.81 6.72 -1.73
N VAL A 783 -39.33 7.80 -1.16
CA VAL A 783 -38.63 8.64 -0.18
C VAL A 783 -39.33 8.50 1.16
N VAL A 784 -38.54 8.17 2.17
CA VAL A 784 -39.04 7.91 3.54
C VAL A 784 -38.40 8.91 4.50
N TYR A 785 -39.21 9.55 5.30
CA TYR A 785 -38.81 10.32 6.47
C TYR A 785 -39.16 9.54 7.73
N THR A 786 -38.14 9.21 8.55
CA THR A 786 -38.32 8.37 9.74
C THR A 786 -39.16 9.03 10.82
N LYS A 787 -39.67 8.25 11.78
CA LYS A 787 -40.43 8.77 12.94
C LYS A 787 -39.48 9.46 13.93
N GLU A 788 -40.08 10.26 14.84
CA GLU A 788 -39.34 10.75 16.02
C GLU A 788 -38.75 9.57 16.79
N ALA A 789 -37.44 9.59 17.06
CA ALA A 789 -36.67 8.50 17.71
C ALA A 789 -36.34 7.26 16.85
N GLU A 790 -36.66 7.22 15.57
CA GLU A 790 -36.22 6.19 14.63
C GLU A 790 -35.18 6.79 13.70
N THR A 791 -33.93 6.27 13.66
CA THR A 791 -32.88 6.73 12.75
C THR A 791 -33.02 6.09 11.37
N ALA A 792 -32.39 6.67 10.34
CA ALA A 792 -32.36 6.08 9.00
C ALA A 792 -31.76 4.67 9.05
N ASP A 793 -30.69 4.49 9.84
CA ASP A 793 -30.03 3.21 10.06
C ASP A 793 -30.97 2.14 10.58
N MET A 794 -31.70 2.46 11.64
CA MET A 794 -32.72 1.52 12.23
C MET A 794 -33.81 1.15 11.23
N TYR A 795 -34.22 2.10 10.40
CA TYR A 795 -35.22 1.85 9.37
C TYR A 795 -34.68 0.97 8.25
N ILE A 796 -33.46 1.27 7.77
CA ILE A 796 -32.76 0.49 6.72
C ILE A 796 -32.52 -0.94 7.21
N GLU A 797 -32.03 -1.13 8.44
CA GLU A 797 -31.83 -2.43 9.05
C GLU A 797 -33.13 -3.27 9.07
N LYS A 798 -34.23 -2.68 9.55
CA LYS A 798 -35.55 -3.33 9.63
C LYS A 798 -36.04 -3.77 8.25
N ILE A 799 -35.96 -2.87 7.26
CA ILE A 799 -36.39 -3.16 5.88
C ILE A 799 -35.46 -4.21 5.24
N THR A 800 -34.17 -4.11 5.46
CA THR A 800 -33.21 -5.11 4.98
C THR A 800 -33.50 -6.49 5.52
N HIS A 801 -33.83 -6.60 6.81
CA HIS A 801 -34.17 -7.87 7.42
C HIS A 801 -35.50 -8.44 6.86
N GLU A 802 -36.49 -7.57 6.58
CA GLU A 802 -37.80 -7.98 6.07
C GLU A 802 -37.75 -8.45 4.60
N ILE A 803 -36.96 -7.76 3.72
CA ILE A 803 -36.92 -8.04 2.28
C ILE A 803 -35.71 -8.83 1.82
N GLY A 804 -34.61 -8.82 2.58
CA GLY A 804 -33.32 -9.44 2.18
C GLY A 804 -33.38 -10.96 1.98
N LYS A 805 -34.39 -11.63 2.64
CA LYS A 805 -34.63 -13.09 2.50
C LYS A 805 -35.22 -13.49 1.15
N LYS A 806 -35.80 -12.54 0.40
CA LYS A 806 -36.58 -12.84 -0.83
C LYS A 806 -36.03 -12.13 -2.06
N HIS A 807 -35.35 -10.99 -1.88
CA HIS A 807 -34.87 -10.10 -2.92
C HIS A 807 -33.39 -9.81 -2.76
N ARG A 808 -32.75 -9.39 -3.84
CA ARG A 808 -31.38 -8.90 -3.79
C ARG A 808 -31.40 -7.47 -3.26
N VAL A 809 -30.89 -7.25 -2.05
CA VAL A 809 -30.86 -5.93 -1.41
C VAL A 809 -29.44 -5.38 -1.42
N ARG A 810 -29.29 -4.12 -1.86
CA ARG A 810 -28.06 -3.33 -1.76
C ARG A 810 -28.35 -2.14 -0.86
N VAL A 811 -27.39 -1.78 0.01
CA VAL A 811 -27.54 -0.64 0.92
C VAL A 811 -26.39 0.32 0.71
N ALA A 812 -26.69 1.58 0.41
CA ALA A 812 -25.73 2.65 0.19
C ALA A 812 -25.63 3.53 1.44
N THR A 813 -24.52 3.40 2.17
CA THR A 813 -24.20 4.19 3.36
C THR A 813 -22.69 4.36 3.50
N SER A 814 -22.25 5.42 4.17
CA SER A 814 -20.84 5.64 4.55
C SER A 814 -20.56 5.23 5.99
N ASP A 815 -21.57 4.88 6.77
CA ASP A 815 -21.38 4.49 8.18
C ASP A 815 -20.84 3.06 8.28
N ASN A 816 -19.70 2.92 8.97
CA ASN A 816 -19.04 1.62 9.12
C ASN A 816 -19.81 0.67 10.06
N LEU A 817 -20.64 1.18 10.97
CA LEU A 817 -21.45 0.37 11.88
C LEU A 817 -22.65 -0.27 11.19
N GLU A 818 -23.38 0.49 10.34
CA GLU A 818 -24.45 -0.04 9.51
C GLU A 818 -24.00 -1.17 8.58
N GLN A 819 -22.76 -1.11 8.13
CA GLN A 819 -22.20 -2.04 7.15
C GLN A 819 -22.12 -3.49 7.69
N ILE A 820 -21.85 -3.66 8.98
CA ILE A 820 -21.73 -4.98 9.63
C ILE A 820 -23.10 -5.62 9.78
N ILE A 821 -24.10 -4.82 10.17
CA ILE A 821 -25.48 -5.28 10.37
C ILE A 821 -26.13 -5.68 9.04
N ILE A 822 -25.82 -4.96 7.97
CA ILE A 822 -26.33 -5.19 6.62
C ILE A 822 -25.82 -6.53 6.05
N LEU A 823 -24.53 -6.83 6.24
CA LEU A 823 -23.92 -8.10 5.79
C LEU A 823 -24.50 -9.30 6.52
N GLY A 824 -24.79 -9.18 7.83
CA GLY A 824 -25.46 -10.24 8.63
C GLY A 824 -26.87 -10.59 8.17
N ASN A 825 -27.54 -9.69 7.45
CA ASN A 825 -28.92 -9.87 6.95
C ASN A 825 -28.99 -10.26 5.45
N GLY A 826 -27.83 -10.62 4.82
CA GLY A 826 -27.78 -11.10 3.44
C GLY A 826 -27.89 -10.01 2.37
N ALA A 827 -27.73 -8.73 2.72
CA ALA A 827 -27.69 -7.61 1.78
C ALA A 827 -26.26 -7.27 1.37
N THR A 828 -26.10 -6.70 0.18
CA THR A 828 -24.80 -6.29 -0.36
C THR A 828 -24.57 -4.81 -0.05
N ARG A 829 -23.42 -4.49 0.48
CA ARG A 829 -22.98 -3.11 0.77
C ARG A 829 -22.63 -2.36 -0.51
N LEU A 830 -22.91 -1.05 -0.50
CA LEU A 830 -22.44 -0.07 -1.48
C LEU A 830 -21.94 1.17 -0.72
N SER A 831 -20.68 1.53 -0.84
CA SER A 831 -20.19 2.76 -0.21
C SER A 831 -20.70 4.00 -0.95
N ALA A 832 -20.72 5.17 -0.29
CA ALA A 832 -21.13 6.43 -0.92
C ALA A 832 -20.30 6.78 -2.16
N ASN A 833 -19.02 6.44 -2.16
CA ASN A 833 -18.13 6.64 -3.32
C ASN A 833 -18.43 5.67 -4.47
N GLU A 834 -18.71 4.40 -4.16
CA GLU A 834 -19.11 3.42 -5.18
C GLU A 834 -20.46 3.81 -5.80
N LEU A 835 -21.43 4.25 -5.00
CA LEU A 835 -22.69 4.78 -5.52
C LEU A 835 -22.45 5.99 -6.42
N LEU A 836 -21.56 6.92 -6.05
CA LEU A 836 -21.21 8.09 -6.87
C LEU A 836 -20.61 7.66 -8.21
N GLN A 837 -19.73 6.66 -8.22
CA GLN A 837 -19.15 6.13 -9.46
C GLN A 837 -20.21 5.46 -10.34
N GLU A 838 -21.12 4.68 -9.74
CA GLU A 838 -22.23 4.07 -10.49
C GLU A 838 -23.18 5.12 -11.09
N VAL A 839 -23.47 6.20 -10.36
CA VAL A 839 -24.30 7.31 -10.82
C VAL A 839 -23.61 8.04 -12.00
N LYS A 840 -22.32 8.39 -11.85
CA LYS A 840 -21.56 9.04 -12.94
C LYS A 840 -21.45 8.17 -14.19
N LEU A 841 -21.27 6.86 -14.00
CA LEU A 841 -21.24 5.91 -15.13
C LEU A 841 -22.61 5.85 -15.83
N ALA A 842 -23.70 5.83 -15.05
CA ALA A 842 -25.05 5.87 -15.60
C ALA A 842 -25.33 7.18 -16.36
N GLU A 843 -24.95 8.34 -15.81
CA GLU A 843 -25.07 9.65 -16.47
C GLU A 843 -24.26 9.70 -17.76
N LYS A 844 -23.02 9.21 -17.76
CA LYS A 844 -22.18 9.11 -18.96
C LYS A 844 -22.84 8.26 -20.02
N THR A 845 -23.33 7.06 -19.64
CA THR A 845 -24.00 6.14 -20.59
C THR A 845 -25.28 6.73 -21.15
N ILE A 846 -26.06 7.47 -20.35
CA ILE A 846 -27.25 8.19 -20.79
C ILE A 846 -26.88 9.28 -21.81
N MET A 847 -25.82 10.04 -21.55
CA MET A 847 -25.30 11.08 -22.47
C MET A 847 -24.78 10.46 -23.77
N ASP A 848 -24.08 9.34 -23.71
CA ASP A 848 -23.59 8.62 -24.89
C ASP A 848 -24.77 8.09 -25.75
N ILE A 849 -25.86 7.63 -25.13
CA ILE A 849 -27.09 7.21 -25.85
C ILE A 849 -27.78 8.44 -26.48
N ILE A 850 -27.86 9.55 -25.78
CA ILE A 850 -28.46 10.79 -26.30
C ILE A 850 -27.65 11.33 -27.48
N ASN A 851 -26.33 11.29 -27.40
CA ASN A 851 -25.43 11.80 -28.46
C ASN A 851 -25.31 10.83 -29.65
N SER A 852 -25.73 9.56 -29.52
CA SER A 852 -25.69 8.56 -30.58
C SER A 852 -27.02 8.42 -31.34
N ASN A 853 -28.08 9.12 -30.92
CA ASN A 853 -29.36 9.29 -31.61
C ASN A 853 -29.48 10.72 -32.20
#